data_42fe61190c744e0f21c28e80489d3f69
#
_entry.id   42fe61190c744e0f21c28e80489d3f69
#
_cell.length_a   1.000
_cell.length_b   1.000
_cell.length_c   1.000
_cell.angle_alpha   90.00
_cell.angle_beta   90.00
_cell.angle_gamma   90.00
#
_symmetry.space_group_name_H-M   'P 1'
#
loop_
_entity.id
_entity.type
_entity.pdbx_description
1 polymer ?
#
loop_
_entity_poly.entity_id
_entity_poly.type
_entity_poly.pdbx_seq_one_letter_code
_entity_poly.pdbx_strand_id
1 'polypeptide(L)'
;SLSGPRRIAYIAEGVPENSAATVEERKGPRVGAPGKAVEGFLRAAGLKSLGECQVVNDPKGDYYLARSEKPGRASAAIIAEAVPAIVRKFPWSKSMRWGSGRIRWVRPLHSILCLFGDKPVEFEVDGIKSGNVTYGHRFLSGEKATEPKTIKIARSSDYPDDLLHAKVVAAGDQRAKVILDGAQTAAAEAGLALVEDHGLLSENAGLVEWPVVLSGKFDESFLDVPEEILMTSMKAHQKCFSLRHEKSGKLANRFILVSNLEAADGGKAIVAGNERVIRARLSDAKFFWENDRERPLTGLTELLGQVTFHEKLGTQLERALRIELLARELSPDVGANANEAARAAHLAKADLMSETVGEFPELQGIIGRYIALAQGEKPAVADAIAEHYKPQGPSDAVPSNPVSIAVALADKIDMLVGFWAIGEKPTGSKDPYALRRAALGVIRIILERQLRLRLRAILVRLSLELELTLRAGEARHKVRDIAWAELGLDLSRHHHMEIAKALSAKYSLEPVTGPEKAHDLLEFFGDRLKVHLRDQGARHDLIDAVFALPGQDDLLMIVRRVEALGCFLDTEDGASLLALVRRALNILKIEEKKDCRSFDGKLNAKLLKEKEEKALGAAVKTAGKEVQAALADENFEAAMTALSKLRAPVDEFFDKVTVNADKAEIRGNRLMLLAQIRALTLEIADFSKIEG
;
A
#
# COMPACT_ATOMS: atom_id res chain seq x y z
N SER A 1 3.25 27.27 -1.70
CA SER A 1 2.19 27.36 -2.73
C SER A 1 0.87 27.71 -2.08
N LEU A 2 0.06 28.52 -2.77
CA LEU A 2 -1.27 28.94 -2.33
C LEU A 2 -2.29 28.48 -3.37
N SER A 3 -3.38 27.90 -2.93
CA SER A 3 -4.43 27.42 -3.85
C SER A 3 -5.82 27.65 -3.28
N GLY A 4 -6.77 27.90 -4.15
CA GLY A 4 -8.17 28.09 -3.81
C GLY A 4 -9.07 27.76 -5.00
N PRO A 5 -10.38 27.95 -4.90
CA PRO A 5 -11.34 27.56 -5.93
C PRO A 5 -11.14 28.30 -7.25
N ARG A 6 -10.48 29.46 -7.22
CA ARG A 6 -10.36 30.36 -8.37
C ARG A 6 -8.92 30.74 -8.73
N ARG A 7 -7.92 30.32 -7.94
CA ARG A 7 -6.52 30.71 -8.15
C ARG A 7 -5.53 29.67 -7.67
N ILE A 8 -4.39 29.67 -8.32
CA ILE A 8 -3.18 28.97 -7.91
C ILE A 8 -2.07 30.00 -7.92
N ALA A 9 -1.34 30.13 -6.82
CA ALA A 9 -0.18 31.00 -6.74
C ALA A 9 1.03 30.24 -6.17
N TYR A 10 2.19 30.58 -6.66
CA TYR A 10 3.47 30.08 -6.19
C TYR A 10 4.37 31.26 -5.88
N ILE A 11 4.88 31.33 -4.66
CA ILE A 11 5.84 32.32 -4.21
C ILE A 11 7.15 31.59 -3.97
N ALA A 12 8.22 32.04 -4.62
CA ALA A 12 9.57 31.53 -4.44
C ALA A 12 10.46 32.65 -3.87
N GLU A 13 11.25 32.31 -2.87
CA GLU A 13 12.20 33.23 -2.24
C GLU A 13 13.63 32.80 -2.58
N GLY A 14 14.57 33.77 -2.51
CA GLY A 14 15.98 33.49 -2.75
C GLY A 14 16.35 33.21 -4.21
N VAL A 15 15.48 33.57 -5.17
CA VAL A 15 15.78 33.41 -6.60
C VAL A 15 16.80 34.47 -7.03
N PRO A 16 18.01 34.11 -7.53
CA PRO A 16 19.02 35.03 -7.94
C PRO A 16 18.60 35.82 -9.19
N GLU A 17 19.15 37.00 -9.42
CA GLU A 17 18.87 37.82 -10.61
C GLU A 17 19.25 37.11 -11.91
N ASN A 18 20.36 36.39 -11.90
CA ASN A 18 20.84 35.59 -13.02
C ASN A 18 21.11 34.14 -12.57
N SER A 19 20.88 33.18 -13.44
CA SER A 19 21.31 31.81 -13.21
C SER A 19 22.84 31.72 -13.16
N ALA A 20 23.41 30.74 -12.47
CA ALA A 20 24.83 30.49 -12.53
C ALA A 20 25.27 30.20 -13.97
N ALA A 21 26.49 30.64 -14.35
CA ALA A 21 27.10 30.18 -15.58
C ALA A 21 27.30 28.66 -15.53
N THR A 22 26.93 27.99 -16.60
CA THR A 22 27.09 26.53 -16.71
C THR A 22 28.24 26.22 -17.65
N VAL A 23 29.14 25.37 -17.21
CA VAL A 23 30.18 24.77 -18.05
C VAL A 23 29.65 23.48 -18.63
N GLU A 24 29.40 23.45 -19.93
CA GLU A 24 29.04 22.25 -20.66
C GLU A 24 30.29 21.56 -21.17
N GLU A 25 30.60 20.39 -20.65
CA GLU A 25 31.72 19.59 -21.11
C GLU A 25 31.20 18.54 -22.11
N ARG A 26 31.74 18.54 -23.32
CA ARG A 26 31.40 17.61 -24.36
C ARG A 26 32.61 16.78 -24.76
N LYS A 27 32.53 15.48 -24.50
CA LYS A 27 33.55 14.53 -24.90
C LYS A 27 33.54 14.36 -26.42
N GLY A 28 34.70 14.60 -27.05
CA GLY A 28 34.94 14.50 -28.48
C GLY A 28 35.60 13.21 -28.90
N PRO A 29 36.01 13.13 -30.17
CA PRO A 29 36.76 11.99 -30.72
C PRO A 29 38.15 11.90 -30.11
N ARG A 30 38.76 10.74 -30.25
CA ARG A 30 40.16 10.51 -29.85
C ARG A 30 41.13 11.34 -30.66
N VAL A 31 42.28 11.64 -30.07
CA VAL A 31 43.37 12.34 -30.78
C VAL A 31 43.82 11.44 -31.94
N GLY A 32 43.88 12.02 -33.16
CA GLY A 32 44.19 11.27 -34.39
C GLY A 32 42.99 10.66 -35.10
N ALA A 33 41.76 10.91 -34.65
CA ALA A 33 40.54 10.44 -35.31
C ALA A 33 40.37 11.03 -36.72
N PRO A 34 39.63 10.36 -37.64
CA PRO A 34 39.38 10.84 -38.99
C PRO A 34 38.76 12.23 -39.05
N GLY A 35 39.16 13.05 -40.01
CA GLY A 35 38.74 14.45 -40.14
C GLY A 35 37.22 14.69 -40.10
N LYS A 36 36.42 13.79 -40.69
CA LYS A 36 34.94 13.85 -40.62
C LYS A 36 34.40 13.74 -39.21
N ALA A 37 35.02 12.94 -38.32
CA ALA A 37 34.61 12.80 -36.93
C ALA A 37 34.94 14.10 -36.12
N VAL A 38 36.08 14.69 -36.41
CA VAL A 38 36.55 15.95 -35.83
C VAL A 38 35.63 17.11 -36.25
N GLU A 39 35.33 17.23 -37.56
CA GLU A 39 34.41 18.25 -38.07
C GLU A 39 33.00 18.15 -37.50
N GLY A 40 32.48 16.91 -37.40
CA GLY A 40 31.18 16.61 -36.76
C GLY A 40 31.14 17.04 -35.28
N PHE A 41 32.22 16.81 -34.56
CA PHE A 41 32.38 17.17 -33.15
C PHE A 41 32.47 18.70 -32.99
N LEU A 42 33.33 19.38 -33.77
CA LEU A 42 33.48 20.85 -33.72
C LEU A 42 32.17 21.56 -34.05
N ARG A 43 31.44 21.11 -35.06
CA ARG A 43 30.14 21.64 -35.43
C ARG A 43 29.13 21.48 -34.31
N ALA A 44 29.11 20.31 -33.69
CA ALA A 44 28.19 19.97 -32.59
C ALA A 44 28.56 20.67 -31.27
N ALA A 45 29.84 21.04 -31.09
CA ALA A 45 30.33 21.78 -29.94
C ALA A 45 30.31 23.31 -30.17
N GLY A 46 30.01 23.78 -31.40
CA GLY A 46 30.01 25.20 -31.78
C GLY A 46 31.41 25.83 -31.83
N LEU A 47 32.46 25.01 -32.01
CA LEU A 47 33.86 25.45 -32.02
C LEU A 47 34.38 25.56 -33.43
N LYS A 48 35.36 26.47 -33.65
CA LYS A 48 35.96 26.71 -34.95
C LYS A 48 37.17 25.81 -35.23
N SER A 49 37.88 25.39 -34.18
CA SER A 49 39.10 24.60 -34.33
C SER A 49 39.35 23.67 -33.11
N LEU A 50 40.17 22.64 -33.29
CA LEU A 50 40.65 21.77 -32.19
C LEU A 50 41.49 22.52 -31.14
N GLY A 51 42.10 23.67 -31.51
CA GLY A 51 42.84 24.51 -30.58
C GLY A 51 42.02 25.05 -29.44
N GLU A 52 40.71 25.09 -29.60
CA GLU A 52 39.72 25.50 -28.56
C GLU A 52 39.33 24.34 -27.62
N CYS A 53 39.82 23.13 -27.85
CA CYS A 53 39.53 21.94 -27.04
C CYS A 53 40.69 21.63 -26.11
N GLN A 54 40.36 21.07 -24.92
CA GLN A 54 41.36 20.44 -24.05
C GLN A 54 41.59 19.00 -24.48
N VAL A 55 42.84 18.52 -24.46
CA VAL A 55 43.16 17.11 -24.61
C VAL A 55 43.18 16.48 -23.22
N VAL A 56 42.36 15.46 -23.01
CA VAL A 56 42.26 14.73 -21.75
C VAL A 56 42.95 13.38 -21.93
N ASN A 57 43.93 13.11 -21.08
CA ASN A 57 44.63 11.84 -21.06
C ASN A 57 43.74 10.74 -20.47
N ASP A 58 43.52 9.66 -21.20
CA ASP A 58 42.72 8.51 -20.81
C ASP A 58 43.51 7.22 -21.08
N PRO A 59 43.55 6.25 -20.16
CA PRO A 59 44.27 4.98 -20.35
C PRO A 59 43.89 4.22 -21.62
N LYS A 60 42.68 4.50 -22.16
CA LYS A 60 42.18 3.92 -23.41
C LYS A 60 42.44 4.78 -24.65
N GLY A 61 43.25 5.85 -24.52
CA GLY A 61 43.66 6.78 -25.58
C GLY A 61 43.05 8.19 -25.36
N ASP A 62 43.88 9.20 -25.59
CA ASP A 62 43.56 10.62 -25.37
C ASP A 62 42.40 11.07 -26.27
N TYR A 63 41.57 11.96 -25.74
CA TYR A 63 40.41 12.51 -26.47
C TYR A 63 40.30 14.02 -26.30
N TYR A 64 39.61 14.67 -27.25
CA TYR A 64 39.31 16.07 -27.18
C TYR A 64 38.09 16.31 -26.26
N LEU A 65 38.19 17.33 -25.40
CA LEU A 65 37.12 17.80 -24.54
C LEU A 65 36.82 19.25 -24.90
N ALA A 66 35.61 19.50 -25.40
CA ALA A 66 35.12 20.86 -25.60
C ALA A 66 34.50 21.38 -24.30
N ARG A 67 34.95 22.52 -23.82
CA ARG A 67 34.39 23.24 -22.69
C ARG A 67 33.72 24.52 -23.21
N SER A 68 32.42 24.62 -23.10
CA SER A 68 31.65 25.80 -23.46
C SER A 68 31.06 26.41 -22.20
N GLU A 69 31.48 27.64 -21.89
CA GLU A 69 30.83 28.42 -20.82
C GLU A 69 29.59 29.09 -21.40
N LYS A 70 28.42 28.69 -20.90
CA LYS A 70 27.18 29.42 -21.17
C LYS A 70 26.99 30.45 -20.06
N PRO A 71 27.00 31.76 -20.40
CA PRO A 71 26.76 32.77 -19.39
C PRO A 71 25.41 32.61 -18.74
N GLY A 72 25.31 32.96 -17.47
CA GLY A 72 24.06 32.94 -16.74
C GLY A 72 23.01 33.82 -17.46
N ARG A 73 21.78 33.34 -17.46
CA ARG A 73 20.63 34.04 -18.06
C ARG A 73 19.86 34.77 -16.98
N ALA A 74 19.30 35.92 -17.32
CA ALA A 74 18.41 36.65 -16.43
C ALA A 74 17.23 35.79 -16.00
N SER A 75 16.98 35.67 -14.69
CA SER A 75 15.91 34.81 -14.12
C SER A 75 14.55 35.23 -14.64
N ALA A 76 14.28 36.50 -14.85
CA ALA A 76 13.05 36.97 -15.47
C ALA A 76 12.83 36.40 -16.89
N ALA A 77 13.90 36.27 -17.70
CA ALA A 77 13.80 35.67 -19.02
C ALA A 77 13.54 34.18 -18.97
N ILE A 78 14.15 33.47 -18.00
CA ILE A 78 13.89 32.04 -17.77
C ILE A 78 12.43 31.82 -17.32
N ILE A 79 11.92 32.65 -16.41
CA ILE A 79 10.53 32.60 -15.95
C ILE A 79 9.56 32.84 -17.12
N ALA A 80 9.84 33.84 -17.99
CA ALA A 80 9.01 34.15 -19.14
C ALA A 80 8.89 32.99 -20.15
N GLU A 81 9.90 32.12 -20.23
CA GLU A 81 9.87 30.90 -21.06
C GLU A 81 9.26 29.71 -20.34
N ALA A 82 9.62 29.51 -19.05
CA ALA A 82 9.24 28.35 -18.30
C ALA A 82 7.74 28.33 -17.92
N VAL A 83 7.19 29.44 -17.46
CA VAL A 83 5.81 29.49 -16.98
C VAL A 83 4.81 29.17 -18.09
N PRO A 84 4.90 29.73 -19.32
CA PRO A 84 4.03 29.31 -20.42
C PRO A 84 4.15 27.84 -20.78
N ALA A 85 5.36 27.29 -20.70
CA ALA A 85 5.58 25.85 -20.95
C ALA A 85 4.93 24.96 -19.88
N ILE A 86 5.05 25.35 -18.62
CA ILE A 86 4.41 24.66 -17.47
C ILE A 86 2.88 24.72 -17.63
N VAL A 87 2.32 25.90 -17.88
CA VAL A 87 0.86 26.08 -18.03
C VAL A 87 0.30 25.20 -19.16
N ARG A 88 0.99 25.13 -20.30
CA ARG A 88 0.55 24.30 -21.45
C ARG A 88 0.63 22.79 -21.17
N LYS A 89 1.54 22.35 -20.30
CA LYS A 89 1.78 20.92 -19.98
C LYS A 89 1.25 20.49 -18.60
N PHE A 90 0.51 21.36 -17.92
CA PHE A 90 0.05 21.10 -16.55
C PHE A 90 -0.81 19.84 -16.49
N PRO A 91 -0.51 18.86 -15.63
CA PRO A 91 -1.13 17.53 -15.63
C PRO A 91 -2.49 17.52 -14.91
N TRP A 92 -3.46 18.26 -15.41
CA TRP A 92 -4.82 18.23 -14.89
C TRP A 92 -5.47 16.87 -15.11
N SER A 93 -6.05 16.28 -14.07
CA SER A 93 -6.85 15.05 -14.16
C SER A 93 -8.10 15.26 -15.03
N LYS A 94 -8.73 16.45 -14.93
CA LYS A 94 -9.83 16.90 -15.78
C LYS A 94 -9.55 18.32 -16.24
N SER A 95 -9.74 18.60 -17.52
CA SER A 95 -9.50 19.92 -18.11
C SER A 95 -10.49 20.20 -19.23
N MET A 96 -10.72 21.47 -19.51
CA MET A 96 -11.61 21.94 -20.56
C MET A 96 -10.90 22.91 -21.50
N ARG A 97 -11.49 23.15 -22.67
CA ARG A 97 -11.18 24.28 -23.57
C ARG A 97 -12.32 25.28 -23.49
N TRP A 98 -12.04 26.54 -23.79
CA TRP A 98 -13.08 27.59 -23.85
C TRP A 98 -12.78 28.58 -24.97
N GLY A 99 -13.85 29.26 -25.43
CA GLY A 99 -13.73 30.24 -26.53
C GLY A 99 -13.12 29.62 -27.79
N SER A 100 -12.28 30.39 -28.48
CA SER A 100 -11.51 29.94 -29.65
C SER A 100 -10.10 29.48 -29.31
N GLY A 101 -9.74 29.45 -28.01
CA GLY A 101 -8.41 29.09 -27.52
C GLY A 101 -8.04 27.63 -27.69
N ARG A 102 -6.74 27.33 -27.65
CA ARG A 102 -6.21 25.96 -27.76
C ARG A 102 -5.76 25.37 -26.45
N ILE A 103 -5.56 26.19 -25.42
CA ILE A 103 -5.11 25.76 -24.10
C ILE A 103 -6.15 24.89 -23.41
N ARG A 104 -5.68 23.92 -22.66
CA ARG A 104 -6.51 23.10 -21.76
C ARG A 104 -6.16 23.46 -20.31
N TRP A 105 -7.16 23.86 -19.55
CA TRP A 105 -7.01 24.19 -18.13
C TRP A 105 -8.20 23.65 -17.33
N VAL A 106 -8.09 23.59 -16.00
CA VAL A 106 -9.20 23.06 -15.16
C VAL A 106 -10.48 23.89 -15.27
N ARG A 107 -10.34 25.22 -15.46
CA ARG A 107 -11.42 26.20 -15.70
C ARG A 107 -10.87 27.30 -16.60
N PRO A 108 -11.70 28.13 -17.21
CA PRO A 108 -11.21 29.26 -18.02
C PRO A 108 -10.23 30.13 -17.26
N LEU A 109 -9.03 30.31 -17.82
CA LEU A 109 -8.00 31.19 -17.28
C LEU A 109 -8.34 32.63 -17.65
N HIS A 110 -8.38 33.54 -16.67
CA HIS A 110 -8.77 34.93 -16.89
C HIS A 110 -7.60 35.91 -16.79
N SER A 111 -6.62 35.65 -15.94
CA SER A 111 -5.46 36.52 -15.72
C SER A 111 -4.25 35.70 -15.27
N ILE A 112 -3.09 36.23 -15.54
CA ILE A 112 -1.80 35.70 -15.11
C ILE A 112 -1.05 36.82 -14.38
N LEU A 113 -0.76 36.63 -13.09
CA LEU A 113 0.09 37.49 -12.31
C LEU A 113 1.48 36.86 -12.23
N CYS A 114 2.51 37.60 -12.66
CA CYS A 114 3.89 37.15 -12.56
C CYS A 114 4.82 38.31 -12.25
N LEU A 115 5.47 38.26 -11.10
CA LEU A 115 6.44 39.26 -10.64
C LEU A 115 7.79 38.60 -10.39
N PHE A 116 8.86 39.31 -10.69
CA PHE A 116 10.20 39.03 -10.22
C PHE A 116 10.71 40.27 -9.44
N GLY A 117 10.77 40.12 -8.12
CA GLY A 117 10.91 41.26 -7.22
C GLY A 117 9.68 42.18 -7.27
N ASP A 118 9.87 43.42 -7.67
CA ASP A 118 8.84 44.46 -7.87
C ASP A 118 8.41 44.65 -9.32
N LYS A 119 9.02 43.89 -10.26
CA LYS A 119 8.80 44.07 -11.71
C LYS A 119 7.94 42.96 -12.30
N PRO A 120 6.94 43.29 -13.14
CA PRO A 120 6.22 42.27 -13.91
C PRO A 120 7.15 41.56 -14.88
N VAL A 121 7.00 40.22 -14.95
CA VAL A 121 7.62 39.42 -15.99
C VAL A 121 6.63 39.25 -17.13
N GLU A 122 6.94 39.86 -18.29
CA GLU A 122 6.03 39.89 -19.43
C GLU A 122 6.11 38.64 -20.28
N PHE A 123 4.99 37.96 -20.46
CA PHE A 123 4.77 36.85 -21.40
C PHE A 123 3.27 36.70 -21.69
N GLU A 124 2.94 35.82 -22.64
CA GLU A 124 1.57 35.56 -23.04
C GLU A 124 1.29 34.08 -23.15
N VAL A 125 0.09 33.66 -22.70
CA VAL A 125 -0.41 32.31 -22.86
C VAL A 125 -1.81 32.39 -23.46
N ASP A 126 -1.93 31.93 -24.72
CA ASP A 126 -3.21 31.83 -25.45
C ASP A 126 -4.02 33.17 -25.45
N GLY A 127 -3.36 34.29 -25.68
CA GLY A 127 -3.96 35.62 -25.68
C GLY A 127 -4.04 36.31 -24.32
N ILE A 128 -3.69 35.62 -23.22
CA ILE A 128 -3.71 36.18 -21.87
C ILE A 128 -2.31 36.69 -21.52
N LYS A 129 -2.15 37.99 -21.37
CA LYS A 129 -0.90 38.61 -20.97
C LYS A 129 -0.68 38.56 -19.47
N SER A 130 0.54 38.28 -19.08
CA SER A 130 0.97 38.36 -17.68
C SER A 130 1.10 39.81 -17.24
N GLY A 131 0.97 40.04 -15.95
CA GLY A 131 1.11 41.38 -15.36
C GLY A 131 1.22 41.32 -13.84
N ASN A 132 0.88 42.42 -13.19
CA ASN A 132 0.89 42.54 -11.73
C ASN A 132 -0.50 42.78 -11.14
N VAL A 133 -1.55 42.42 -11.86
CA VAL A 133 -2.94 42.65 -11.46
C VAL A 133 -3.61 41.35 -11.08
N THR A 134 -4.31 41.35 -9.96
CA THR A 134 -5.21 40.30 -9.50
C THR A 134 -6.58 40.87 -9.08
N TYR A 135 -7.48 40.01 -8.63
CA TYR A 135 -8.84 40.40 -8.25
C TYR A 135 -9.17 39.93 -6.84
N GLY A 136 -9.89 40.72 -6.10
CA GLY A 136 -10.45 40.33 -4.80
C GLY A 136 -11.58 39.33 -4.90
N HIS A 137 -12.26 39.08 -3.78
CA HIS A 137 -13.42 38.20 -3.72
C HIS A 137 -14.53 38.70 -4.64
N ARG A 138 -15.11 37.80 -5.43
CA ARG A 138 -16.05 38.14 -6.50
C ARG A 138 -17.26 38.98 -6.05
N PHE A 139 -17.77 38.70 -4.85
CA PHE A 139 -19.01 39.30 -4.35
C PHE A 139 -18.80 40.25 -3.16
N LEU A 140 -17.64 40.18 -2.49
CA LEU A 140 -17.40 40.93 -1.23
C LEU A 140 -16.39 42.07 -1.37
N SER A 141 -15.66 42.13 -2.47
CA SER A 141 -14.54 43.12 -2.59
C SER A 141 -14.86 44.35 -3.45
N GLY A 142 -15.83 44.29 -4.33
CA GLY A 142 -16.20 45.36 -5.23
C GLY A 142 -17.47 46.09 -4.81
N GLU A 143 -17.76 47.22 -5.46
CA GLU A 143 -19.00 47.97 -5.22
C GLU A 143 -20.24 47.24 -5.77
N LYS A 144 -20.08 46.48 -6.83
CA LYS A 144 -21.12 45.65 -7.42
C LYS A 144 -20.76 44.14 -7.27
N ALA A 145 -21.77 43.36 -7.02
CA ALA A 145 -21.64 41.91 -6.74
C ALA A 145 -20.97 41.06 -7.86
N THR A 146 -20.78 41.61 -9.05
CA THR A 146 -20.14 40.91 -10.19
C THR A 146 -18.85 41.53 -10.66
N GLU A 147 -18.46 42.67 -10.07
CA GLU A 147 -17.27 43.44 -10.41
C GLU A 147 -16.26 43.40 -9.24
N PRO A 148 -15.43 42.35 -9.11
CA PRO A 148 -14.49 42.24 -7.99
C PRO A 148 -13.46 43.40 -8.06
N LYS A 149 -13.02 43.84 -6.89
CA LYS A 149 -11.97 44.89 -6.80
C LYS A 149 -10.72 44.43 -7.51
N THR A 150 -10.23 45.27 -8.41
CA THR A 150 -8.94 45.08 -9.05
C THR A 150 -7.81 45.48 -8.08
N ILE A 151 -6.81 44.62 -7.94
CA ILE A 151 -5.69 44.81 -7.02
C ILE A 151 -4.39 44.82 -7.82
N LYS A 152 -3.61 45.85 -7.67
CA LYS A 152 -2.27 45.94 -8.26
C LYS A 152 -1.26 45.52 -7.19
N ILE A 153 -0.60 44.38 -7.37
CA ILE A 153 0.40 43.86 -6.47
C ILE A 153 1.74 44.55 -6.76
N ALA A 154 2.31 45.15 -5.73
CA ALA A 154 3.59 45.84 -5.86
C ALA A 154 4.77 44.86 -5.67
N ARG A 155 4.68 43.95 -4.73
CA ARG A 155 5.71 42.94 -4.43
C ARG A 155 5.05 41.58 -4.22
N SER A 156 5.75 40.52 -4.52
CA SER A 156 5.25 39.14 -4.29
C SER A 156 4.93 38.84 -2.82
N SER A 157 5.66 39.47 -1.88
CA SER A 157 5.41 39.38 -0.44
C SER A 157 4.06 39.92 -0.01
N ASP A 158 3.56 40.94 -0.71
CA ASP A 158 2.34 41.67 -0.32
C ASP A 158 1.07 40.95 -0.80
N TYR A 159 1.22 39.95 -1.69
CA TYR A 159 0.12 39.22 -2.31
C TYR A 159 -0.89 38.61 -1.33
N PRO A 160 -0.49 37.91 -0.24
CA PRO A 160 -1.46 37.34 0.70
C PRO A 160 -2.24 38.43 1.46
N ASP A 161 -1.58 39.50 1.90
CA ASP A 161 -2.16 40.58 2.70
C ASP A 161 -3.10 41.45 1.86
N ASP A 162 -2.70 41.81 0.64
CA ASP A 162 -3.52 42.54 -0.31
C ASP A 162 -4.82 41.77 -0.64
N LEU A 163 -4.72 40.45 -0.79
CA LEU A 163 -5.87 39.59 -0.99
C LEU A 163 -6.77 39.51 0.25
N LEU A 164 -6.18 39.45 1.44
CA LEU A 164 -6.93 39.41 2.70
C LEU A 164 -7.79 40.66 2.88
N HIS A 165 -7.20 41.85 2.59
CA HIS A 165 -7.93 43.13 2.57
C HIS A 165 -9.07 43.15 1.55
N ALA A 166 -8.97 42.34 0.50
CA ALA A 166 -10.02 42.17 -0.52
C ALA A 166 -10.87 40.91 -0.32
N LYS A 167 -11.03 40.47 0.92
CA LYS A 167 -11.89 39.34 1.30
C LYS A 167 -11.47 38.00 0.64
N VAL A 168 -10.17 37.72 0.53
CA VAL A 168 -9.63 36.45 0.05
C VAL A 168 -8.55 35.96 1.00
N VAL A 169 -8.77 34.88 1.69
CA VAL A 169 -7.77 34.14 2.44
C VAL A 169 -7.03 33.23 1.47
N ALA A 170 -5.82 33.62 1.06
CA ALA A 170 -5.09 32.95 0.00
C ALA A 170 -4.56 31.56 0.40
N ALA A 171 -4.12 31.40 1.66
CA ALA A 171 -3.56 30.17 2.18
C ALA A 171 -4.65 29.14 2.55
N GLY A 172 -4.51 27.91 2.05
CA GLY A 172 -5.49 26.84 2.27
C GLY A 172 -5.57 26.37 3.72
N ASP A 173 -4.43 26.29 4.40
CA ASP A 173 -4.30 25.96 5.82
C ASP A 173 -4.96 27.00 6.73
N GLN A 174 -4.82 28.30 6.43
CA GLN A 174 -5.52 29.36 7.15
C GLN A 174 -7.03 29.26 6.96
N ARG A 175 -7.52 28.95 5.74
CA ARG A 175 -8.96 28.73 5.51
C ARG A 175 -9.46 27.52 6.28
N ALA A 176 -8.70 26.41 6.26
CA ALA A 176 -9.06 25.21 7.03
C ALA A 176 -9.13 25.51 8.53
N LYS A 177 -8.18 26.30 9.05
CA LYS A 177 -8.21 26.72 10.47
C LYS A 177 -9.44 27.55 10.79
N VAL A 178 -9.78 28.55 9.99
CA VAL A 178 -10.99 29.38 10.18
C VAL A 178 -12.26 28.54 10.17
N ILE A 179 -12.34 27.56 9.25
CA ILE A 179 -13.49 26.65 9.16
C ILE A 179 -13.56 25.78 10.41
N LEU A 180 -12.45 25.17 10.83
CA LEU A 180 -12.43 24.27 11.98
C LEU A 180 -12.78 25.00 13.28
N ASP A 181 -12.12 26.15 13.55
CA ASP A 181 -12.37 26.96 14.74
C ASP A 181 -13.85 27.42 14.78
N GLY A 182 -14.37 27.89 13.65
CA GLY A 182 -15.76 28.31 13.52
C GLY A 182 -16.76 27.15 13.69
N ALA A 183 -16.46 25.98 13.14
CA ALA A 183 -17.32 24.80 13.26
C ALA A 183 -17.35 24.26 14.70
N GLN A 184 -16.19 24.23 15.38
CA GLN A 184 -16.11 23.85 16.80
C GLN A 184 -16.85 24.83 17.69
N THR A 185 -16.72 26.13 17.43
CA THR A 185 -17.45 27.18 18.17
C THR A 185 -18.98 27.03 18.01
N ALA A 186 -19.45 26.87 16.77
CA ALA A 186 -20.86 26.69 16.48
C ALA A 186 -21.45 25.38 17.08
N ALA A 187 -20.64 24.32 17.12
CA ALA A 187 -20.98 23.07 17.76
C ALA A 187 -21.12 23.26 19.28
N ALA A 188 -20.13 23.90 19.93
CA ALA A 188 -20.12 24.16 21.37
C ALA A 188 -21.28 25.07 21.80
N GLU A 189 -21.61 26.12 21.04
CA GLU A 189 -22.77 26.98 21.26
C GLU A 189 -24.10 26.18 21.23
N ALA A 190 -24.15 25.10 20.46
CA ALA A 190 -25.30 24.20 20.40
C ALA A 190 -25.26 23.09 21.48
N GLY A 191 -24.22 23.01 22.33
CA GLY A 191 -24.01 21.93 23.30
C GLY A 191 -23.71 20.58 22.64
N LEU A 192 -23.03 20.59 21.48
CA LEU A 192 -22.72 19.44 20.65
C LEU A 192 -21.22 19.39 20.34
N ALA A 193 -20.76 18.24 19.88
CA ALA A 193 -19.41 18.04 19.39
C ALA A 193 -19.39 17.91 17.86
N LEU A 194 -18.36 18.48 17.23
CA LEU A 194 -18.11 18.33 15.80
C LEU A 194 -17.61 16.91 15.50
N VAL A 195 -18.16 16.27 14.48
CA VAL A 195 -17.58 15.04 13.93
C VAL A 195 -16.39 15.43 13.07
N GLU A 196 -15.17 15.03 13.48
CA GLU A 196 -13.96 15.34 12.75
C GLU A 196 -13.90 14.60 11.41
N ASP A 197 -13.64 15.34 10.34
CA ASP A 197 -13.40 14.83 8.98
C ASP A 197 -12.39 15.72 8.27
N HIS A 198 -11.12 15.33 8.32
CA HIS A 198 -10.03 16.08 7.69
C HIS A 198 -10.16 16.16 6.16
N GLY A 199 -10.75 15.14 5.54
CA GLY A 199 -10.99 15.13 4.09
C GLY A 199 -12.03 16.19 3.71
N LEU A 200 -13.14 16.23 4.43
CA LEU A 200 -14.21 17.22 4.26
C LEU A 200 -13.73 18.64 4.59
N LEU A 201 -12.91 18.81 5.62
CA LEU A 201 -12.29 20.09 5.97
C LEU A 201 -11.40 20.62 4.84
N SER A 202 -10.54 19.77 4.29
CA SER A 202 -9.67 20.13 3.17
C SER A 202 -10.49 20.45 1.91
N GLU A 203 -11.55 19.69 1.63
CA GLU A 203 -12.45 19.95 0.51
C GLU A 203 -13.15 21.30 0.66
N ASN A 204 -13.76 21.59 1.82
CA ASN A 204 -14.40 22.89 2.08
C ASN A 204 -13.41 24.05 1.96
N ALA A 205 -12.21 23.92 2.54
CA ALA A 205 -11.15 24.93 2.39
C ALA A 205 -10.74 25.17 0.93
N GLY A 206 -10.86 24.15 0.07
CA GLY A 206 -10.64 24.26 -1.36
C GLY A 206 -11.80 24.89 -2.15
N LEU A 207 -13.00 24.94 -1.59
CA LEU A 207 -14.20 25.45 -2.26
C LEU A 207 -14.49 26.92 -1.98
N VAL A 208 -13.92 27.53 -0.94
CA VAL A 208 -14.17 28.89 -0.51
C VAL A 208 -12.90 29.75 -0.54
N GLU A 209 -13.06 31.06 -0.74
CA GLU A 209 -11.99 32.06 -0.59
C GLU A 209 -12.17 32.87 0.72
N TRP A 210 -13.40 33.01 1.20
CA TRP A 210 -13.78 33.71 2.43
C TRP A 210 -14.75 32.83 3.23
N PRO A 211 -14.25 31.93 4.07
CA PRO A 211 -15.10 30.98 4.78
C PRO A 211 -15.97 31.64 5.84
N VAL A 212 -17.27 31.37 5.78
CA VAL A 212 -18.28 31.76 6.77
C VAL A 212 -18.99 30.50 7.24
N VAL A 213 -18.83 30.18 8.52
CA VAL A 213 -19.40 28.97 9.11
C VAL A 213 -20.81 29.27 9.59
N LEU A 214 -21.77 28.43 9.20
CA LEU A 214 -23.17 28.53 9.55
C LEU A 214 -23.71 27.19 10.08
N SER A 215 -24.70 27.22 10.98
CA SER A 215 -25.35 26.02 11.52
C SER A 215 -26.77 25.90 11.03
N GLY A 216 -27.12 24.69 10.56
CA GLY A 216 -28.49 24.34 10.18
C GLY A 216 -29.02 23.12 10.94
N LYS A 217 -30.27 22.77 10.73
CA LYS A 217 -30.94 21.60 11.35
C LYS A 217 -31.80 20.85 10.34
N PHE A 218 -32.04 19.59 10.64
CA PHE A 218 -32.97 18.75 9.90
C PHE A 218 -34.01 18.12 10.87
N ASP A 219 -35.03 17.49 10.34
CA ASP A 219 -36.10 16.88 11.11
C ASP A 219 -35.57 15.67 11.90
N GLU A 220 -35.93 15.55 13.17
CA GLU A 220 -35.49 14.46 14.06
C GLU A 220 -35.95 13.08 13.56
N SER A 221 -37.03 12.99 12.78
CA SER A 221 -37.51 11.73 12.20
C SER A 221 -36.55 11.07 11.25
N PHE A 222 -35.51 11.77 10.77
CA PHE A 222 -34.46 11.18 10.00
C PHE A 222 -33.44 10.39 10.85
N LEU A 223 -33.37 10.64 12.16
CA LEU A 223 -32.45 9.93 13.05
C LEU A 223 -32.76 8.43 13.23
N ASP A 224 -33.92 7.97 12.73
CA ASP A 224 -34.25 6.54 12.63
C ASP A 224 -33.46 5.80 11.51
N VAL A 225 -32.86 6.56 10.61
CA VAL A 225 -31.97 6.03 9.56
C VAL A 225 -30.58 5.85 10.14
N PRO A 226 -29.82 4.80 9.74
CA PRO A 226 -28.42 4.64 10.15
C PRO A 226 -27.61 5.92 9.97
N GLU A 227 -26.85 6.27 11.00
CA GLU A 227 -26.16 7.58 11.03
C GLU A 227 -25.13 7.72 9.88
N GLU A 228 -24.51 6.63 9.45
CA GLU A 228 -23.54 6.65 8.36
C GLU A 228 -24.20 7.06 7.03
N ILE A 229 -25.46 6.69 6.80
CA ILE A 229 -26.22 7.12 5.62
C ILE A 229 -26.44 8.63 5.66
N LEU A 230 -26.89 9.15 6.81
CA LEU A 230 -27.16 10.58 6.98
C LEU A 230 -25.88 11.41 6.83
N MET A 231 -24.81 10.99 7.49
CA MET A 231 -23.50 11.65 7.43
C MET A 231 -22.95 11.65 6.01
N THR A 232 -23.01 10.51 5.32
CA THR A 232 -22.54 10.37 3.93
C THR A 232 -23.36 11.24 2.99
N SER A 233 -24.69 11.24 3.11
CA SER A 233 -25.57 12.07 2.29
C SER A 233 -25.27 13.56 2.46
N MET A 234 -25.15 14.05 3.70
CA MET A 234 -24.82 15.45 3.99
C MET A 234 -23.44 15.85 3.47
N LYS A 235 -22.47 14.97 3.64
CA LYS A 235 -21.10 15.15 3.12
C LYS A 235 -21.05 15.16 1.60
N ALA A 236 -21.65 14.17 0.95
CA ALA A 236 -21.58 13.99 -0.49
C ALA A 236 -22.29 15.14 -1.24
N HIS A 237 -23.50 15.49 -0.81
CA HIS A 237 -24.36 16.42 -1.55
C HIS A 237 -24.14 17.90 -1.20
N GLN A 238 -23.88 18.23 0.08
CA GLN A 238 -23.81 19.62 0.53
C GLN A 238 -22.50 19.97 1.26
N LYS A 239 -21.57 19.05 1.36
CA LYS A 239 -20.28 19.26 2.05
C LYS A 239 -20.44 19.73 3.49
N CYS A 240 -21.50 19.29 4.15
CA CYS A 240 -21.80 19.64 5.53
C CYS A 240 -21.10 18.70 6.52
N PHE A 241 -20.66 19.27 7.64
CA PHE A 241 -20.15 18.52 8.79
C PHE A 241 -21.30 18.10 9.68
N SER A 242 -21.21 16.90 10.22
CA SER A 242 -22.17 16.34 11.17
C SER A 242 -21.80 16.70 12.61
N LEU A 243 -22.82 16.74 13.48
CA LEU A 243 -22.65 17.00 14.90
C LEU A 243 -23.15 15.82 15.73
N ARG A 244 -22.54 15.60 16.90
CA ARG A 244 -22.92 14.56 17.86
C ARG A 244 -23.21 15.14 19.26
N HIS A 245 -24.04 14.47 19.99
CA HIS A 245 -24.21 14.71 21.41
C HIS A 245 -22.99 14.23 22.19
N GLU A 246 -22.30 15.11 22.93
CA GLU A 246 -21.07 14.79 23.66
C GLU A 246 -21.21 13.58 24.60
N LYS A 247 -22.30 13.50 25.34
CA LYS A 247 -22.52 12.45 26.36
C LYS A 247 -22.89 11.09 25.79
N SER A 248 -23.71 11.05 24.74
CA SER A 248 -24.23 9.80 24.17
C SER A 248 -23.46 9.32 22.96
N GLY A 249 -22.69 10.19 22.35
CA GLY A 249 -22.00 9.94 21.08
C GLY A 249 -22.95 9.80 19.88
N LYS A 250 -24.26 9.90 20.05
CA LYS A 250 -25.25 9.78 18.98
C LYS A 250 -25.26 10.98 18.07
N LEU A 251 -25.57 10.78 16.80
CA LEU A 251 -25.73 11.83 15.81
C LEU A 251 -26.83 12.81 16.27
N ALA A 252 -26.59 14.11 16.15
CA ALA A 252 -27.55 15.16 16.39
C ALA A 252 -28.22 15.58 15.07
N ASN A 253 -29.46 16.09 15.17
CA ASN A 253 -30.19 16.60 14.01
C ASN A 253 -29.73 18.00 13.57
N ARG A 254 -28.41 18.25 13.64
CA ARG A 254 -27.77 19.51 13.24
C ARG A 254 -26.56 19.25 12.37
N PHE A 255 -26.27 20.22 11.54
CA PHE A 255 -25.11 20.19 10.67
C PHE A 255 -24.42 21.55 10.57
N ILE A 256 -23.15 21.57 10.22
CA ILE A 256 -22.40 22.79 9.90
C ILE A 256 -22.18 22.85 8.39
N LEU A 257 -22.44 24.00 7.81
CA LEU A 257 -22.13 24.32 6.42
C LEU A 257 -21.14 25.48 6.35
N VAL A 258 -20.41 25.56 5.24
CA VAL A 258 -19.44 26.63 4.98
C VAL A 258 -19.89 27.43 3.76
N SER A 259 -20.23 28.68 4.00
CA SER A 259 -20.53 29.64 2.94
C SER A 259 -19.27 30.38 2.51
N ASN A 260 -19.22 30.78 1.23
CA ASN A 260 -18.19 31.69 0.70
C ASN A 260 -18.66 33.15 0.67
N LEU A 261 -19.68 33.48 1.44
CA LEU A 261 -20.35 34.79 1.41
C LEU A 261 -20.81 35.21 2.79
N GLU A 262 -20.45 36.41 3.24
CA GLU A 262 -21.10 37.12 4.32
C GLU A 262 -22.40 37.73 3.79
N ALA A 263 -23.51 37.15 4.18
CA ALA A 263 -24.83 37.63 3.77
C ALA A 263 -25.34 38.72 4.72
N ALA A 264 -26.01 39.72 4.18
CA ALA A 264 -26.57 40.87 4.96
C ALA A 264 -27.59 40.46 6.02
N ASP A 265 -28.27 39.31 5.85
CA ASP A 265 -29.25 38.73 6.78
C ASP A 265 -28.61 37.82 7.85
N GLY A 266 -27.27 37.81 7.96
CA GLY A 266 -26.54 36.92 8.85
C GLY A 266 -26.55 35.45 8.38
N GLY A 267 -26.84 35.19 7.13
CA GLY A 267 -26.83 33.85 6.53
C GLY A 267 -28.16 33.08 6.67
N LYS A 268 -29.22 33.68 7.16
CA LYS A 268 -30.53 33.03 7.37
C LYS A 268 -31.09 32.40 6.09
N ALA A 269 -31.04 33.13 4.95
CA ALA A 269 -31.49 32.62 3.68
C ALA A 269 -30.63 31.46 3.18
N ILE A 270 -29.31 31.52 3.42
CA ILE A 270 -28.37 30.46 3.08
C ILE A 270 -28.68 29.18 3.88
N VAL A 271 -28.87 29.31 5.20
CA VAL A 271 -29.21 28.18 6.08
C VAL A 271 -30.53 27.55 5.64
N ALA A 272 -31.60 28.35 5.46
CA ALA A 272 -32.92 27.86 5.05
C ALA A 272 -32.87 27.15 3.68
N GLY A 273 -32.05 27.65 2.75
CA GLY A 273 -31.79 27.00 1.45
C GLY A 273 -31.14 25.66 1.61
N ASN A 274 -30.10 25.55 2.43
CA ASN A 274 -29.39 24.30 2.71
C ASN A 274 -30.26 23.28 3.48
N GLU A 275 -31.02 23.72 4.47
CA GLU A 275 -31.98 22.87 5.21
C GLU A 275 -33.00 22.23 4.25
N ARG A 276 -33.49 22.99 3.27
CA ARG A 276 -34.41 22.46 2.25
C ARG A 276 -33.76 21.39 1.39
N VAL A 277 -32.51 21.60 0.91
CA VAL A 277 -31.77 20.63 0.11
C VAL A 277 -31.44 19.40 0.94
N ILE A 278 -30.96 19.59 2.17
CA ILE A 278 -30.65 18.47 3.07
C ILE A 278 -31.91 17.65 3.33
N ARG A 279 -33.05 18.28 3.62
CA ARG A 279 -34.32 17.56 3.81
C ARG A 279 -34.66 16.68 2.59
N ALA A 280 -34.55 17.20 1.38
CA ALA A 280 -34.80 16.41 0.16
C ALA A 280 -33.87 15.20 0.06
N ARG A 281 -32.57 15.41 0.28
CA ARG A 281 -31.56 14.34 0.22
C ARG A 281 -31.72 13.28 1.31
N LEU A 282 -32.04 13.71 2.52
CA LEU A 282 -32.31 12.77 3.61
C LEU A 282 -33.62 12.02 3.43
N SER A 283 -34.64 12.63 2.77
CA SER A 283 -35.86 11.92 2.37
C SER A 283 -35.59 10.82 1.34
N ASP A 284 -34.78 11.09 0.31
CA ASP A 284 -34.33 10.10 -0.64
C ASP A 284 -33.57 8.95 0.04
N ALA A 285 -32.62 9.30 0.90
CA ALA A 285 -31.82 8.34 1.66
C ALA A 285 -32.67 7.47 2.60
N LYS A 286 -33.66 8.06 3.27
CA LYS A 286 -34.62 7.33 4.13
C LYS A 286 -35.47 6.38 3.31
N PHE A 287 -35.93 6.79 2.14
CA PHE A 287 -36.72 5.96 1.25
C PHE A 287 -35.93 4.74 0.77
N PHE A 288 -34.68 4.92 0.33
CA PHE A 288 -33.79 3.81 -0.06
C PHE A 288 -33.56 2.84 1.09
N TRP A 289 -33.27 3.38 2.29
CA TRP A 289 -33.07 2.57 3.49
C TRP A 289 -34.30 1.75 3.87
N GLU A 290 -35.50 2.34 3.85
CA GLU A 290 -36.74 1.65 4.18
C GLU A 290 -37.02 0.53 3.17
N ASN A 291 -36.87 0.77 1.87
CA ASN A 291 -36.99 -0.26 0.83
C ASN A 291 -35.99 -1.39 1.02
N ASP A 292 -34.72 -1.07 1.24
CA ASP A 292 -33.65 -2.06 1.39
C ASP A 292 -33.86 -2.92 2.63
N ARG A 293 -34.32 -2.34 3.73
CA ARG A 293 -34.58 -3.07 4.99
C ARG A 293 -35.65 -4.13 4.84
N GLU A 294 -36.65 -3.89 3.99
CA GLU A 294 -37.77 -4.83 3.77
C GLU A 294 -37.38 -5.97 2.82
N ARG A 295 -36.34 -5.81 2.02
CA ARG A 295 -35.88 -6.84 1.05
C ARG A 295 -35.01 -7.87 1.76
N PRO A 296 -35.33 -9.19 1.70
CA PRO A 296 -34.49 -10.24 2.30
C PRO A 296 -33.05 -10.22 1.73
N LEU A 297 -32.05 -10.18 2.61
CA LEU A 297 -30.63 -10.24 2.19
C LEU A 297 -30.33 -11.48 1.34
N THR A 298 -30.95 -12.61 1.61
CA THR A 298 -30.82 -13.83 0.78
C THR A 298 -31.29 -13.61 -0.64
N GLY A 299 -32.39 -12.88 -0.83
CA GLY A 299 -32.87 -12.51 -2.16
C GLY A 299 -31.92 -11.56 -2.88
N LEU A 300 -31.29 -10.61 -2.15
CA LEU A 300 -30.26 -9.75 -2.71
C LEU A 300 -29.00 -10.55 -3.11
N THR A 301 -28.64 -11.58 -2.32
CA THR A 301 -27.53 -12.48 -2.68
C THR A 301 -27.76 -13.18 -4.02
N GLU A 302 -28.96 -13.64 -4.29
CA GLU A 302 -29.28 -14.30 -5.58
C GLU A 302 -29.10 -13.36 -6.78
N LEU A 303 -29.42 -12.06 -6.61
CA LEU A 303 -29.24 -11.04 -7.64
C LEU A 303 -27.76 -10.79 -7.99
N LEU A 304 -26.81 -11.12 -7.11
CA LEU A 304 -25.39 -11.06 -7.40
C LEU A 304 -24.98 -11.93 -8.59
N GLY A 305 -25.79 -12.92 -8.97
CA GLY A 305 -25.61 -13.70 -10.18
C GLY A 305 -25.69 -12.88 -11.48
N GLN A 306 -26.31 -11.70 -11.43
CA GLN A 306 -26.40 -10.77 -12.57
C GLN A 306 -25.21 -9.79 -12.64
N VAL A 307 -24.37 -9.72 -11.59
CA VAL A 307 -23.23 -8.82 -11.50
C VAL A 307 -21.95 -9.55 -11.79
N THR A 308 -21.28 -9.21 -12.87
CA THR A 308 -19.97 -9.76 -13.21
C THR A 308 -18.92 -9.26 -12.21
N PHE A 309 -18.25 -10.18 -11.50
CA PHE A 309 -17.08 -9.85 -10.71
C PHE A 309 -15.86 -9.62 -11.61
N HIS A 310 -15.60 -10.58 -12.48
CA HIS A 310 -14.57 -10.49 -13.51
C HIS A 310 -14.93 -11.44 -14.66
N GLU A 311 -14.66 -11.04 -15.91
CA GLU A 311 -15.01 -11.81 -17.11
C GLU A 311 -14.62 -13.29 -17.03
N LYS A 312 -13.41 -13.58 -16.53
CA LYS A 312 -12.87 -14.93 -16.41
C LYS A 312 -13.22 -15.63 -15.08
N LEU A 313 -13.52 -14.89 -14.02
CA LEU A 313 -13.78 -15.43 -12.68
C LEU A 313 -15.26 -15.56 -12.33
N GLY A 314 -16.13 -15.12 -13.25
CA GLY A 314 -17.57 -15.24 -13.11
C GLY A 314 -18.24 -14.09 -12.37
N THR A 315 -19.37 -14.38 -11.74
CA THR A 315 -20.25 -13.41 -11.08
C THR A 315 -19.88 -13.17 -9.63
N GLN A 316 -20.45 -12.10 -9.04
CA GLN A 316 -20.32 -11.84 -7.60
C GLN A 316 -20.97 -12.96 -6.75
N LEU A 317 -22.04 -13.61 -7.25
CA LEU A 317 -22.63 -14.75 -6.54
C LEU A 317 -21.66 -15.94 -6.49
N GLU A 318 -21.02 -16.28 -7.60
CA GLU A 318 -20.03 -17.35 -7.63
C GLU A 318 -18.85 -17.04 -6.70
N ARG A 319 -18.45 -15.78 -6.61
CA ARG A 319 -17.44 -15.33 -5.65
C ARG A 319 -17.93 -15.49 -4.20
N ALA A 320 -19.15 -15.05 -3.88
CA ALA A 320 -19.72 -15.18 -2.54
C ALA A 320 -19.77 -16.65 -2.10
N LEU A 321 -20.13 -17.56 -2.99
CA LEU A 321 -20.16 -19.00 -2.72
C LEU A 321 -18.74 -19.56 -2.44
N ARG A 322 -17.71 -19.13 -3.16
CA ARG A 322 -16.33 -19.54 -2.88
C ARG A 322 -15.85 -19.01 -1.52
N ILE A 323 -16.17 -17.74 -1.21
CA ILE A 323 -15.84 -17.13 0.09
C ILE A 323 -16.57 -17.87 1.23
N GLU A 324 -17.85 -18.24 1.05
CA GLU A 324 -18.63 -19.01 2.02
C GLU A 324 -17.96 -20.33 2.37
N LEU A 325 -17.57 -21.09 1.36
CA LEU A 325 -16.91 -22.37 1.52
C LEU A 325 -15.56 -22.21 2.24
N LEU A 326 -14.77 -21.26 1.80
CA LEU A 326 -13.46 -20.99 2.40
C LEU A 326 -13.56 -20.47 3.84
N ALA A 327 -14.52 -19.58 4.14
CA ALA A 327 -14.74 -19.09 5.50
C ALA A 327 -15.14 -20.21 6.46
N ARG A 328 -15.98 -21.15 6.00
CA ARG A 328 -16.33 -22.37 6.76
C ARG A 328 -15.10 -23.21 7.10
N GLU A 329 -14.20 -23.38 6.14
CA GLU A 329 -12.98 -24.15 6.30
C GLU A 329 -11.95 -23.50 7.22
N LEU A 330 -11.77 -22.19 7.11
CA LEU A 330 -10.84 -21.44 7.96
C LEU A 330 -11.34 -21.30 9.40
N SER A 331 -12.63 -21.57 9.65
CA SER A 331 -13.25 -21.37 10.96
C SER A 331 -12.55 -22.07 12.13
N PRO A 332 -12.12 -23.35 12.03
CA PRO A 332 -11.38 -24.01 13.11
C PRO A 332 -10.06 -23.32 13.44
N ASP A 333 -9.32 -22.85 12.43
CA ASP A 333 -8.00 -22.24 12.61
C ASP A 333 -8.07 -20.88 13.30
N VAL A 334 -9.22 -20.20 13.19
CA VAL A 334 -9.45 -18.87 13.80
C VAL A 334 -10.37 -18.94 15.03
N GLY A 335 -10.84 -20.12 15.42
CA GLY A 335 -11.76 -20.31 16.55
C GLY A 335 -13.18 -19.79 16.29
N ALA A 336 -13.63 -19.74 15.03
CA ALA A 336 -14.95 -19.29 14.64
C ALA A 336 -15.99 -20.44 14.61
N ASN A 337 -17.26 -20.08 14.74
CA ASN A 337 -18.35 -20.97 14.43
C ASN A 337 -18.49 -21.11 12.90
N ALA A 338 -18.29 -22.30 12.36
CA ALA A 338 -18.26 -22.55 10.92
C ALA A 338 -19.59 -22.21 10.21
N ASN A 339 -20.73 -22.41 10.85
CA ASN A 339 -22.03 -22.08 10.29
C ASN A 339 -22.28 -20.56 10.27
N GLU A 340 -21.83 -19.83 11.32
CA GLU A 340 -21.94 -18.37 11.37
C GLU A 340 -21.00 -17.73 10.35
N ALA A 341 -19.77 -18.24 10.20
CA ALA A 341 -18.82 -17.77 9.21
C ALA A 341 -19.33 -17.99 7.78
N ALA A 342 -19.84 -19.18 7.49
CA ALA A 342 -20.45 -19.46 6.19
C ALA A 342 -21.68 -18.58 5.92
N ARG A 343 -22.56 -18.39 6.92
CA ARG A 343 -23.72 -17.49 6.78
C ARG A 343 -23.31 -16.05 6.51
N ALA A 344 -22.35 -15.55 7.28
CA ALA A 344 -21.83 -14.20 7.09
C ALA A 344 -21.21 -14.02 5.69
N ALA A 345 -20.39 -14.97 5.25
CA ALA A 345 -19.76 -14.95 3.93
C ALA A 345 -20.78 -14.99 2.78
N HIS A 346 -21.84 -15.81 2.92
CA HIS A 346 -22.93 -15.87 1.96
C HIS A 346 -23.64 -14.53 1.78
N LEU A 347 -23.82 -13.78 2.87
CA LEU A 347 -24.49 -12.49 2.86
C LEU A 347 -23.58 -11.29 2.65
N ALA A 348 -22.25 -11.48 2.74
CA ALA A 348 -21.26 -10.41 2.83
C ALA A 348 -21.29 -9.41 1.66
N LYS A 349 -21.74 -9.82 0.49
CA LYS A 349 -21.80 -9.00 -0.72
C LYS A 349 -23.23 -8.62 -1.13
N ALA A 350 -24.24 -9.07 -0.37
CA ALA A 350 -25.65 -8.89 -0.73
C ALA A 350 -26.07 -7.42 -0.86
N ASP A 351 -25.52 -6.56 0.00
CA ASP A 351 -25.82 -5.12 0.02
C ASP A 351 -25.31 -4.35 -1.22
N LEU A 352 -24.44 -4.94 -2.04
CA LEU A 352 -24.09 -4.39 -3.35
C LEU A 352 -25.32 -4.25 -4.28
N MET A 353 -26.40 -4.99 -4.00
CA MET A 353 -27.66 -4.95 -4.73
C MET A 353 -28.72 -4.06 -4.06
N SER A 354 -28.36 -3.35 -2.99
CA SER A 354 -29.25 -2.40 -2.31
C SER A 354 -29.23 -1.04 -3.03
N GLU A 355 -30.35 -0.32 -2.92
CA GLU A 355 -30.48 1.03 -3.46
C GLU A 355 -29.56 2.01 -2.73
N THR A 356 -29.43 1.84 -1.40
CA THR A 356 -28.54 2.66 -0.56
C THR A 356 -27.09 2.53 -0.96
N VAL A 357 -26.56 1.32 -1.21
CA VAL A 357 -25.18 1.14 -1.67
C VAL A 357 -25.01 1.57 -3.13
N GLY A 358 -26.07 1.47 -3.94
CA GLY A 358 -26.07 2.02 -5.29
C GLY A 358 -25.84 3.53 -5.31
N GLU A 359 -26.45 4.28 -4.37
CA GLU A 359 -26.24 5.72 -4.22
C GLU A 359 -24.94 6.06 -3.45
N PHE A 360 -24.61 5.28 -2.40
CA PHE A 360 -23.43 5.48 -1.54
C PHE A 360 -22.54 4.24 -1.50
N PRO A 361 -21.70 3.99 -2.53
CA PRO A 361 -20.86 2.80 -2.61
C PRO A 361 -19.88 2.63 -1.45
N GLU A 362 -19.48 3.71 -0.81
CA GLU A 362 -18.61 3.69 0.37
C GLU A 362 -19.26 3.04 1.61
N LEU A 363 -20.55 2.86 1.63
CA LEU A 363 -21.31 2.24 2.72
C LEU A 363 -21.49 0.72 2.54
N GLN A 364 -20.90 0.12 1.51
CA GLN A 364 -20.92 -1.33 1.32
C GLN A 364 -20.38 -2.06 2.57
N GLY A 365 -21.03 -3.12 2.97
CA GLY A 365 -20.76 -3.85 4.19
C GLY A 365 -21.47 -3.23 5.41
N ILE A 366 -21.42 -1.91 5.60
CA ILE A 366 -22.11 -1.23 6.69
C ILE A 366 -23.62 -1.37 6.54
N ILE A 367 -24.15 -1.13 5.35
CA ILE A 367 -25.57 -1.30 5.06
C ILE A 367 -26.01 -2.75 5.21
N GLY A 368 -25.21 -3.68 4.69
CA GLY A 368 -25.46 -5.12 4.86
C GLY A 368 -25.57 -5.53 6.33
N ARG A 369 -24.72 -4.96 7.20
CA ARG A 369 -24.78 -5.17 8.66
C ARG A 369 -26.10 -4.69 9.26
N TYR A 370 -26.53 -3.48 8.92
CA TYR A 370 -27.79 -2.93 9.45
C TYR A 370 -28.99 -3.73 8.98
N ILE A 371 -29.05 -4.12 7.70
CA ILE A 371 -30.12 -4.95 7.16
C ILE A 371 -30.12 -6.33 7.85
N ALA A 372 -28.94 -6.95 8.01
CA ALA A 372 -28.81 -8.24 8.69
C ALA A 372 -29.36 -8.20 10.12
N LEU A 373 -28.99 -7.18 10.90
CA LEU A 373 -29.51 -6.98 12.26
C LEU A 373 -31.02 -6.76 12.27
N ALA A 374 -31.55 -5.95 11.37
CA ALA A 374 -32.99 -5.71 11.24
C ALA A 374 -33.77 -6.98 10.88
N GLN A 375 -33.16 -7.92 10.16
CA GLN A 375 -33.75 -9.21 9.78
C GLN A 375 -33.46 -10.34 10.78
N GLY A 376 -32.87 -10.03 11.93
CA GLY A 376 -32.68 -10.96 13.03
C GLY A 376 -31.46 -11.89 12.90
N GLU A 377 -30.50 -11.57 12.02
CA GLU A 377 -29.22 -12.25 11.99
C GLU A 377 -28.44 -12.03 13.30
N LYS A 378 -27.61 -12.99 13.67
CA LYS A 378 -26.77 -12.86 14.86
C LYS A 378 -25.80 -11.69 14.74
N PRO A 379 -25.50 -10.97 15.83
CA PRO A 379 -24.53 -9.86 15.79
C PRO A 379 -23.18 -10.23 15.17
N ALA A 380 -22.63 -11.42 15.48
CA ALA A 380 -21.37 -11.87 14.90
C ALA A 380 -21.45 -12.02 13.37
N VAL A 381 -22.59 -12.47 12.82
CA VAL A 381 -22.82 -12.57 11.37
C VAL A 381 -22.91 -11.18 10.75
N ALA A 382 -23.69 -10.30 11.37
CA ALA A 382 -23.86 -8.92 10.89
C ALA A 382 -22.54 -8.14 10.93
N ASP A 383 -21.79 -8.23 12.02
CA ASP A 383 -20.48 -7.54 12.15
C ASP A 383 -19.49 -8.07 11.10
N ALA A 384 -19.49 -9.37 10.82
CA ALA A 384 -18.63 -9.94 9.78
C ALA A 384 -19.00 -9.45 8.37
N ILE A 385 -20.27 -9.17 8.08
CA ILE A 385 -20.71 -8.54 6.83
C ILE A 385 -20.05 -7.15 6.68
N ALA A 386 -19.94 -6.35 7.73
CA ALA A 386 -19.28 -5.05 7.66
C ALA A 386 -17.77 -5.16 7.62
N GLU A 387 -17.18 -6.11 8.37
CA GLU A 387 -15.76 -6.17 8.63
C GLU A 387 -14.93 -6.99 7.64
N HIS A 388 -15.57 -7.77 6.75
CA HIS A 388 -14.82 -8.60 5.80
C HIS A 388 -13.95 -7.79 4.82
N TYR A 389 -14.25 -6.53 4.60
CA TYR A 389 -13.39 -5.62 3.83
C TYR A 389 -12.12 -5.21 4.57
N LYS A 390 -12.13 -5.27 5.92
CA LYS A 390 -10.99 -4.85 6.75
C LYS A 390 -9.84 -5.85 6.74
N PRO A 391 -8.59 -5.38 6.92
CA PRO A 391 -8.17 -4.00 6.81
C PRO A 391 -8.10 -3.55 5.34
N GLN A 392 -8.50 -2.32 5.04
CA GLN A 392 -8.43 -1.73 3.71
C GLN A 392 -7.13 -0.94 3.49
N GLY A 393 -6.44 -0.57 4.55
CA GLY A 393 -5.20 0.21 4.49
C GLY A 393 -4.33 0.02 5.74
N PRO A 394 -3.13 0.64 5.77
CA PRO A 394 -2.18 0.46 6.87
C PRO A 394 -2.72 0.91 8.23
N SER A 395 -3.54 1.96 8.27
CA SER A 395 -4.13 2.53 9.50
C SER A 395 -5.48 1.93 9.89
N ASP A 396 -6.05 1.05 9.05
CA ASP A 396 -7.35 0.46 9.32
C ASP A 396 -7.23 -0.65 10.38
N ALA A 397 -8.26 -0.81 11.21
CA ALA A 397 -8.29 -1.83 12.24
C ALA A 397 -8.46 -3.25 11.65
N VAL A 398 -7.78 -4.22 12.22
CA VAL A 398 -7.97 -5.64 11.89
C VAL A 398 -9.17 -6.20 12.65
N PRO A 399 -10.06 -6.99 12.02
CA PRO A 399 -11.20 -7.62 12.69
C PRO A 399 -10.78 -8.42 13.94
N SER A 400 -11.55 -8.33 15.02
CA SER A 400 -11.26 -9.03 16.28
C SER A 400 -12.18 -10.23 16.54
N ASN A 401 -13.39 -10.19 15.99
CA ASN A 401 -14.33 -11.30 16.11
C ASN A 401 -13.89 -12.47 15.21
N PRO A 402 -13.83 -13.72 15.73
CA PRO A 402 -13.43 -14.89 14.93
C PRO A 402 -14.22 -15.08 13.63
N VAL A 403 -15.55 -14.81 13.63
CA VAL A 403 -16.38 -14.89 12.42
C VAL A 403 -15.94 -13.85 11.38
N SER A 404 -15.71 -12.60 11.81
CA SER A 404 -15.20 -11.54 10.95
C SER A 404 -13.81 -11.86 10.39
N ILE A 405 -12.95 -12.46 11.21
CA ILE A 405 -11.60 -12.88 10.80
C ILE A 405 -11.68 -13.95 9.69
N ALA A 406 -12.52 -14.99 9.89
CA ALA A 406 -12.69 -16.04 8.89
C ALA A 406 -13.14 -15.51 7.54
N VAL A 407 -14.17 -14.63 7.55
CA VAL A 407 -14.72 -14.06 6.31
C VAL A 407 -13.75 -13.08 5.65
N ALA A 408 -13.05 -12.25 6.43
CA ALA A 408 -12.06 -11.31 5.90
C ALA A 408 -10.85 -12.01 5.25
N LEU A 409 -10.37 -13.09 5.86
CA LEU A 409 -9.34 -13.95 5.26
C LEU A 409 -9.83 -14.60 3.99
N ALA A 410 -11.04 -15.20 4.01
CA ALA A 410 -11.63 -15.88 2.87
C ALA A 410 -11.81 -14.93 1.67
N ASP A 411 -12.34 -13.73 1.87
CA ASP A 411 -12.53 -12.71 0.82
C ASP A 411 -11.20 -12.30 0.15
N LYS A 412 -10.15 -12.09 0.95
CA LYS A 412 -8.84 -11.67 0.44
C LYS A 412 -8.08 -12.80 -0.24
N ILE A 413 -8.15 -14.02 0.31
CA ILE A 413 -7.49 -15.19 -0.25
C ILE A 413 -8.19 -15.60 -1.56
N ASP A 414 -9.55 -15.62 -1.64
CA ASP A 414 -10.28 -15.86 -2.88
C ASP A 414 -9.86 -14.89 -4.00
N MET A 415 -9.75 -13.61 -3.66
CA MET A 415 -9.32 -12.60 -4.63
C MET A 415 -7.90 -12.86 -5.12
N LEU A 416 -6.95 -13.14 -4.23
CA LEU A 416 -5.56 -13.41 -4.59
C LEU A 416 -5.44 -14.66 -5.47
N VAL A 417 -6.03 -15.77 -5.05
CA VAL A 417 -6.01 -17.03 -5.81
C VAL A 417 -6.70 -16.87 -7.17
N GLY A 418 -7.83 -16.16 -7.18
CA GLY A 418 -8.60 -15.91 -8.41
C GLY A 418 -7.77 -15.18 -9.47
N PHE A 419 -7.15 -14.06 -9.11
CA PHE A 419 -6.34 -13.29 -10.05
C PHE A 419 -5.04 -13.99 -10.45
N TRP A 420 -4.44 -14.79 -9.54
CA TRP A 420 -3.30 -15.66 -9.90
C TRP A 420 -3.69 -16.76 -10.89
N ALA A 421 -4.87 -17.37 -10.73
CA ALA A 421 -5.36 -18.41 -11.61
C ALA A 421 -5.49 -17.92 -13.06
N ILE A 422 -5.92 -16.67 -13.27
CA ILE A 422 -6.11 -16.06 -14.60
C ILE A 422 -4.89 -15.26 -15.09
N GLY A 423 -3.79 -15.21 -14.33
CA GLY A 423 -2.53 -14.55 -14.71
C GLY A 423 -2.52 -13.03 -14.56
N GLU A 424 -3.50 -12.43 -13.90
CA GLU A 424 -3.61 -10.98 -13.66
C GLU A 424 -2.85 -10.56 -12.39
N LYS A 425 -1.51 -10.62 -12.45
CA LYS A 425 -0.63 -10.30 -11.32
C LYS A 425 -0.23 -8.83 -11.29
N PRO A 426 0.08 -8.25 -10.11
CA PRO A 426 0.62 -6.89 -10.03
C PRO A 426 1.99 -6.78 -10.71
N THR A 427 2.19 -5.75 -11.53
CA THR A 427 3.44 -5.51 -12.25
C THR A 427 3.94 -4.08 -12.01
N GLY A 428 5.20 -3.90 -11.56
CA GLY A 428 5.78 -2.59 -11.31
C GLY A 428 4.87 -1.69 -10.46
N SER A 429 4.45 -0.53 -10.97
CA SER A 429 3.51 0.38 -10.30
C SER A 429 2.03 0.03 -10.51
N LYS A 430 1.71 -0.91 -11.41
CA LYS A 430 0.33 -1.26 -11.76
C LYS A 430 -0.21 -2.36 -10.84
N ASP A 431 -1.32 -2.06 -10.18
CA ASP A 431 -2.08 -3.00 -9.34
C ASP A 431 -3.57 -2.62 -9.39
N PRO A 432 -4.25 -2.84 -10.51
CA PRO A 432 -5.62 -2.39 -10.73
C PRO A 432 -6.63 -3.07 -9.78
N TYR A 433 -6.30 -4.25 -9.29
CA TYR A 433 -7.14 -5.04 -8.39
C TYR A 433 -6.74 -4.95 -6.92
N ALA A 434 -5.76 -4.09 -6.59
CA ALA A 434 -5.26 -3.90 -5.22
C ALA A 434 -4.78 -5.20 -4.52
N LEU A 435 -4.19 -6.12 -5.27
CA LEU A 435 -3.74 -7.42 -4.77
C LEU A 435 -2.63 -7.32 -3.73
N ARG A 436 -1.75 -6.29 -3.84
CA ARG A 436 -0.74 -6.01 -2.80
C ARG A 436 -1.40 -5.65 -1.47
N ARG A 437 -2.48 -4.89 -1.52
CA ARG A 437 -3.26 -4.50 -0.33
C ARG A 437 -3.97 -5.72 0.27
N ALA A 438 -4.53 -6.59 -0.57
CA ALA A 438 -5.15 -7.83 -0.12
C ALA A 438 -4.15 -8.74 0.60
N ALA A 439 -2.96 -8.95 0.03
CA ALA A 439 -1.90 -9.76 0.65
C ALA A 439 -1.42 -9.16 1.99
N LEU A 440 -1.19 -7.83 2.05
CA LEU A 440 -0.86 -7.16 3.31
C LEU A 440 -2.00 -7.27 4.32
N GLY A 441 -3.25 -7.25 3.88
CA GLY A 441 -4.41 -7.48 4.75
C GLY A 441 -4.39 -8.87 5.38
N VAL A 442 -4.12 -9.92 4.60
CA VAL A 442 -3.97 -11.30 5.12
C VAL A 442 -2.80 -11.37 6.12
N ILE A 443 -1.63 -10.82 5.76
CA ILE A 443 -0.45 -10.79 6.64
C ILE A 443 -0.80 -10.13 7.97
N ARG A 444 -1.41 -8.94 7.96
CA ARG A 444 -1.78 -8.23 9.18
C ARG A 444 -2.78 -9.00 10.03
N ILE A 445 -3.79 -9.60 9.43
CA ILE A 445 -4.76 -10.43 10.17
C ILE A 445 -4.04 -11.59 10.88
N ILE A 446 -3.17 -12.29 10.16
CA ILE A 446 -2.41 -13.42 10.72
C ILE A 446 -1.54 -12.96 11.89
N LEU A 447 -0.77 -11.88 11.71
CA LEU A 447 0.19 -11.43 12.71
C LEU A 447 -0.50 -10.79 13.92
N GLU A 448 -1.43 -9.86 13.72
CA GLU A 448 -2.10 -9.16 14.82
C GLU A 448 -3.03 -10.08 15.64
N ARG A 449 -3.56 -11.16 15.03
CA ARG A 449 -4.39 -12.16 15.71
C ARG A 449 -3.62 -13.43 16.09
N GLN A 450 -2.31 -13.47 15.88
CA GLN A 450 -1.43 -14.59 16.25
C GLN A 450 -1.91 -15.93 15.68
N LEU A 451 -2.38 -15.93 14.41
CA LEU A 451 -2.98 -17.10 13.78
C LEU A 451 -1.91 -18.03 13.20
N ARG A 452 -2.16 -19.32 13.31
CA ARG A 452 -1.32 -20.38 12.75
C ARG A 452 -1.99 -20.96 11.50
N LEU A 453 -1.61 -20.45 10.33
CA LEU A 453 -2.18 -20.87 9.04
C LEU A 453 -1.11 -21.49 8.15
N ARG A 454 -1.37 -22.68 7.63
CA ARG A 454 -0.55 -23.34 6.62
C ARG A 454 -0.97 -22.86 5.23
N LEU A 455 -0.51 -21.66 4.85
CA LEU A 455 -0.94 -21.00 3.62
C LEU A 455 -0.71 -21.84 2.37
N ARG A 456 0.40 -22.58 2.27
CA ARG A 456 0.68 -23.44 1.12
C ARG A 456 -0.45 -24.43 0.83
N ALA A 457 -0.92 -25.13 1.85
CA ALA A 457 -1.98 -26.13 1.69
C ALA A 457 -3.28 -25.50 1.20
N ILE A 458 -3.66 -24.37 1.81
CA ILE A 458 -4.86 -23.60 1.44
C ILE A 458 -4.76 -23.12 -0.02
N LEU A 459 -3.62 -22.49 -0.39
CA LEU A 459 -3.43 -21.93 -1.72
C LEU A 459 -3.38 -23.01 -2.81
N VAL A 460 -2.71 -24.15 -2.57
CA VAL A 460 -2.65 -25.28 -3.52
C VAL A 460 -4.05 -25.82 -3.78
N ARG A 461 -4.81 -26.10 -2.73
CA ARG A 461 -6.17 -26.61 -2.87
C ARG A 461 -7.07 -25.68 -3.65
N LEU A 462 -7.11 -24.39 -3.25
CA LEU A 462 -7.95 -23.39 -3.92
C LEU A 462 -7.55 -23.17 -5.38
N SER A 463 -6.25 -23.16 -5.67
CA SER A 463 -5.75 -23.02 -7.05
C SER A 463 -6.17 -24.20 -7.90
N LEU A 464 -6.12 -25.43 -7.38
CA LEU A 464 -6.57 -26.63 -8.09
C LEU A 464 -8.07 -26.62 -8.34
N GLU A 465 -8.87 -26.33 -7.31
CA GLU A 465 -10.32 -26.23 -7.41
C GLU A 465 -10.75 -25.19 -8.45
N LEU A 466 -10.19 -24.00 -8.34
CA LEU A 466 -10.56 -22.90 -9.24
C LEU A 466 -10.14 -23.19 -10.69
N GLU A 467 -8.95 -23.74 -10.93
CA GLU A 467 -8.52 -24.10 -12.27
C GLU A 467 -9.41 -25.19 -12.90
N LEU A 468 -9.75 -26.22 -12.15
CA LEU A 468 -10.68 -27.25 -12.60
C LEU A 468 -12.04 -26.66 -12.96
N THR A 469 -12.55 -25.77 -12.11
CA THR A 469 -13.84 -25.09 -12.33
C THR A 469 -13.82 -24.20 -13.56
N LEU A 470 -12.76 -23.40 -13.75
CA LEU A 470 -12.62 -22.49 -14.89
C LEU A 470 -12.48 -23.26 -16.23
N ARG A 471 -11.81 -24.40 -16.22
CA ARG A 471 -11.58 -25.21 -17.43
C ARG A 471 -12.77 -26.09 -17.79
N ALA A 472 -13.67 -26.33 -16.85
CA ALA A 472 -14.85 -27.17 -17.08
C ALA A 472 -15.96 -26.53 -17.91
N GLY A 473 -15.87 -25.25 -18.26
CA GLY A 473 -16.85 -24.53 -19.10
C GLY A 473 -18.29 -24.69 -18.59
N GLU A 474 -19.18 -25.29 -19.38
CA GLU A 474 -20.59 -25.52 -19.02
C GLU A 474 -20.77 -26.48 -17.83
N ALA A 475 -19.82 -27.38 -17.59
CA ALA A 475 -19.84 -28.32 -16.48
C ALA A 475 -19.29 -27.72 -15.18
N ARG A 476 -18.92 -26.44 -15.14
CA ARG A 476 -18.18 -25.81 -14.04
C ARG A 476 -18.81 -25.99 -12.66
N HIS A 477 -20.13 -25.88 -12.54
CA HIS A 477 -20.81 -26.04 -11.24
C HIS A 477 -20.69 -27.46 -10.72
N LYS A 478 -20.89 -28.45 -11.59
CA LYS A 478 -20.75 -29.85 -11.21
C LYS A 478 -19.31 -30.23 -10.85
N VAL A 479 -18.34 -29.72 -11.61
CA VAL A 479 -16.92 -29.97 -11.35
C VAL A 479 -16.51 -29.29 -10.05
N ARG A 480 -16.98 -28.06 -9.78
CA ARG A 480 -16.75 -27.35 -8.52
C ARG A 480 -17.23 -28.17 -7.33
N ASP A 481 -18.47 -28.64 -7.34
CA ASP A 481 -19.06 -29.36 -6.22
C ASP A 481 -18.34 -30.68 -5.94
N ILE A 482 -17.90 -31.37 -7.00
CA ILE A 482 -17.11 -32.61 -6.88
C ILE A 482 -15.69 -32.28 -6.40
N ALA A 483 -15.03 -31.27 -7.00
CA ALA A 483 -13.68 -30.86 -6.58
C ALA A 483 -13.66 -30.44 -5.12
N TRP A 484 -14.69 -29.70 -4.70
CA TRP A 484 -14.86 -29.31 -3.30
C TRP A 484 -14.96 -30.53 -2.36
N ALA A 485 -15.84 -31.46 -2.70
CA ALA A 485 -16.05 -32.67 -1.86
C ALA A 485 -14.79 -33.54 -1.78
N GLU A 486 -14.06 -33.68 -2.88
CA GLU A 486 -12.90 -34.57 -2.99
C GLU A 486 -11.59 -33.92 -2.52
N LEU A 487 -11.42 -32.60 -2.76
CA LEU A 487 -10.20 -31.89 -2.38
C LEU A 487 -10.21 -31.37 -0.94
N GLY A 488 -11.35 -31.30 -0.27
CA GLY A 488 -11.58 -30.70 1.05
C GLY A 488 -10.39 -30.53 1.99
N LEU A 489 -10.46 -29.67 2.98
CA LEU A 489 -9.32 -29.24 3.82
C LEU A 489 -8.69 -30.32 4.74
N ASP A 490 -8.69 -31.58 4.36
CA ASP A 490 -7.82 -32.53 5.05
C ASP A 490 -6.35 -32.24 4.63
N LEU A 491 -5.70 -31.38 5.39
CA LEU A 491 -4.29 -30.98 5.19
C LEU A 491 -3.32 -32.16 5.29
N SER A 492 -3.76 -33.30 5.78
CA SER A 492 -3.00 -34.54 5.84
C SER A 492 -2.99 -35.31 4.50
N ARG A 493 -3.88 -34.99 3.59
CA ARG A 493 -3.97 -35.65 2.28
C ARG A 493 -2.91 -35.12 1.32
N HIS A 494 -1.86 -35.87 1.15
CA HIS A 494 -0.81 -35.61 0.13
C HIS A 494 -1.29 -35.88 -1.31
N HIS A 495 -2.58 -36.12 -1.53
CA HIS A 495 -3.17 -36.62 -2.77
C HIS A 495 -3.92 -35.60 -3.63
N HIS A 496 -3.90 -34.31 -3.28
CA HIS A 496 -4.64 -33.28 -4.02
C HIS A 496 -4.33 -33.29 -5.53
N MET A 497 -3.07 -33.49 -5.90
CA MET A 497 -2.66 -33.58 -7.31
C MET A 497 -3.19 -34.83 -8.02
N GLU A 498 -3.29 -35.95 -7.33
CA GLU A 498 -3.83 -37.19 -7.89
C GLU A 498 -5.33 -37.06 -8.11
N ILE A 499 -6.06 -36.47 -7.15
CA ILE A 499 -7.47 -36.16 -7.27
C ILE A 499 -7.71 -35.21 -8.43
N ALA A 500 -6.94 -34.14 -8.52
CA ALA A 500 -7.05 -33.16 -9.60
C ALA A 500 -6.77 -33.80 -11.00
N LYS A 501 -5.77 -34.68 -11.09
CA LYS A 501 -5.48 -35.45 -12.32
C LYS A 501 -6.64 -36.39 -12.68
N ALA A 502 -7.21 -37.10 -11.69
CA ALA A 502 -8.35 -37.97 -11.93
C ALA A 502 -9.59 -37.19 -12.39
N LEU A 503 -9.88 -36.05 -11.78
CA LEU A 503 -10.97 -35.16 -12.22
C LEU A 503 -10.70 -34.57 -13.62
N SER A 504 -9.48 -34.15 -13.91
CA SER A 504 -9.10 -33.67 -15.25
C SER A 504 -9.32 -34.73 -16.32
N ALA A 505 -8.91 -35.98 -16.05
CA ALA A 505 -9.11 -37.10 -16.94
C ALA A 505 -10.61 -37.42 -17.13
N LYS A 506 -11.39 -37.47 -16.04
CA LYS A 506 -12.82 -37.73 -16.07
C LYS A 506 -13.63 -36.75 -16.89
N TYR A 507 -13.25 -35.50 -16.86
CA TYR A 507 -13.94 -34.42 -17.60
C TYR A 507 -13.19 -33.96 -18.85
N SER A 508 -12.14 -34.70 -19.27
CA SER A 508 -11.32 -34.39 -20.45
C SER A 508 -10.74 -32.97 -20.42
N LEU A 509 -10.31 -32.51 -19.24
CA LEU A 509 -9.71 -31.20 -19.02
C LEU A 509 -8.20 -31.26 -19.21
N GLU A 510 -7.61 -30.12 -19.58
CA GLU A 510 -6.16 -29.99 -19.57
C GLU A 510 -5.59 -30.13 -18.15
N PRO A 511 -4.33 -30.65 -17.97
CA PRO A 511 -3.69 -30.75 -16.68
C PRO A 511 -3.62 -29.40 -15.95
N VAL A 512 -3.89 -29.40 -14.64
CA VAL A 512 -3.84 -28.20 -13.81
C VAL A 512 -2.42 -27.93 -13.30
N THR A 513 -2.08 -26.67 -13.13
CA THR A 513 -0.78 -26.16 -12.65
C THR A 513 -0.89 -25.52 -11.25
N GLY A 514 -1.93 -25.89 -10.51
CA GLY A 514 -2.26 -25.29 -9.20
C GLY A 514 -1.08 -25.15 -8.22
N PRO A 515 -0.21 -26.19 -8.02
CA PRO A 515 0.93 -26.08 -7.12
C PRO A 515 1.94 -25.00 -7.52
N GLU A 516 2.20 -24.80 -8.83
CA GLU A 516 3.12 -23.79 -9.32
C GLU A 516 2.58 -22.37 -9.07
N LYS A 517 1.28 -22.16 -9.31
CA LYS A 517 0.60 -20.90 -9.03
C LYS A 517 0.52 -20.59 -7.55
N ALA A 518 0.25 -21.59 -6.73
CA ALA A 518 0.25 -21.48 -5.28
C ALA A 518 1.64 -21.13 -4.73
N HIS A 519 2.70 -21.71 -5.32
CA HIS A 519 4.07 -21.40 -4.94
C HIS A 519 4.43 -19.94 -5.27
N ASP A 520 4.16 -19.49 -6.48
CA ASP A 520 4.39 -18.12 -6.90
C ASP A 520 3.57 -17.10 -6.04
N LEU A 521 2.34 -17.44 -5.67
CA LEU A 521 1.55 -16.60 -4.75
C LEU A 521 2.16 -16.60 -3.33
N LEU A 522 2.69 -17.72 -2.86
CA LEU A 522 3.37 -17.79 -1.56
C LEU A 522 4.66 -16.96 -1.56
N GLU A 523 5.43 -16.98 -2.67
CA GLU A 523 6.58 -16.08 -2.83
C GLU A 523 6.17 -14.60 -2.78
N PHE A 524 5.04 -14.25 -3.42
CA PHE A 524 4.50 -12.91 -3.34
C PHE A 524 4.10 -12.51 -1.91
N PHE A 525 3.53 -13.42 -1.11
CA PHE A 525 3.31 -13.18 0.32
C PHE A 525 4.64 -12.94 1.06
N GLY A 526 5.66 -13.74 0.76
CA GLY A 526 7.01 -13.58 1.31
C GLY A 526 7.57 -12.19 1.03
N ASP A 527 7.48 -11.71 -0.21
CA ASP A 527 7.94 -10.37 -0.58
C ASP A 527 7.17 -9.25 0.15
N ARG A 528 5.86 -9.43 0.36
CA ARG A 528 5.06 -8.44 1.09
C ARG A 528 5.35 -8.49 2.60
N LEU A 529 5.60 -9.66 3.16
CA LEU A 529 6.01 -9.81 4.55
C LEU A 529 7.39 -9.16 4.79
N LYS A 530 8.34 -9.34 3.87
CA LYS A 530 9.65 -8.66 3.93
C LYS A 530 9.50 -7.14 3.98
N VAL A 531 8.63 -6.56 3.14
CA VAL A 531 8.35 -5.13 3.17
C VAL A 531 7.75 -4.72 4.52
N HIS A 532 6.74 -5.45 5.00
CA HIS A 532 6.09 -5.17 6.28
C HIS A 532 7.07 -5.20 7.46
N LEU A 533 7.95 -6.20 7.53
CA LEU A 533 8.96 -6.32 8.58
C LEU A 533 10.00 -5.18 8.52
N ARG A 534 10.42 -4.78 7.31
CA ARG A 534 11.32 -3.62 7.13
C ARG A 534 10.69 -2.32 7.62
N ASP A 535 9.42 -2.09 7.30
CA ASP A 535 8.67 -0.92 7.76
C ASP A 535 8.55 -0.87 9.29
N GLN A 536 8.59 -2.04 9.95
CA GLN A 536 8.65 -2.19 11.41
C GLN A 536 10.07 -2.09 11.99
N GLY A 537 11.10 -1.90 11.16
CA GLY A 537 12.48 -1.71 11.60
C GLY A 537 13.32 -2.99 11.69
N ALA A 538 12.80 -4.14 11.23
CA ALA A 538 13.57 -5.38 11.22
C ALA A 538 14.74 -5.31 10.21
N ARG A 539 15.90 -5.86 10.58
CA ARG A 539 17.10 -5.91 9.73
C ARG A 539 16.84 -6.77 8.50
N HIS A 540 17.21 -6.28 7.31
CA HIS A 540 16.96 -6.97 6.03
C HIS A 540 17.72 -8.30 5.90
N ASP A 541 18.93 -8.39 6.44
CA ASP A 541 19.77 -9.59 6.41
C ASP A 541 19.16 -10.74 7.25
N LEU A 542 18.54 -10.43 8.40
CA LEU A 542 17.85 -11.42 9.23
C LEU A 542 16.61 -11.97 8.54
N ILE A 543 15.86 -11.09 7.90
CA ILE A 543 14.69 -11.46 7.10
C ILE A 543 15.11 -12.44 5.99
N ASP A 544 16.16 -12.10 5.22
CA ASP A 544 16.66 -12.93 4.13
C ASP A 544 17.26 -14.26 4.61
N ALA A 545 17.85 -14.28 5.82
CA ALA A 545 18.37 -15.49 6.44
C ALA A 545 17.27 -16.49 6.81
N VAL A 546 16.14 -16.00 7.33
CA VAL A 546 14.99 -16.86 7.69
C VAL A 546 14.23 -17.32 6.44
N PHE A 547 14.03 -16.44 5.47
CA PHE A 547 13.37 -16.80 4.21
C PHE A 547 14.16 -17.74 3.31
N ALA A 548 15.45 -17.92 3.55
CA ALA A 548 16.26 -18.91 2.87
C ALA A 548 15.94 -20.36 3.28
N LEU A 549 15.24 -20.55 4.37
CA LEU A 549 14.86 -21.89 4.82
C LEU A 549 13.77 -22.49 3.93
N PRO A 550 13.84 -23.78 3.58
CA PRO A 550 12.80 -24.43 2.79
C PRO A 550 11.50 -24.60 3.58
N GLY A 551 10.37 -24.62 2.87
CA GLY A 551 9.08 -25.00 3.42
C GLY A 551 8.40 -23.96 4.32
N GLN A 552 8.83 -22.70 4.29
CA GLN A 552 8.23 -21.64 5.11
C GLN A 552 6.87 -21.22 4.53
N ASP A 553 5.77 -21.57 5.22
CA ASP A 553 4.40 -21.21 4.84
C ASP A 553 3.53 -20.73 6.02
N ASP A 554 4.08 -20.74 7.22
CA ASP A 554 3.48 -20.16 8.42
C ASP A 554 4.11 -18.77 8.69
N LEU A 555 3.39 -17.72 8.29
CA LEU A 555 3.90 -16.35 8.37
C LEU A 555 4.19 -15.90 9.81
N LEU A 556 3.41 -16.35 10.79
CA LEU A 556 3.64 -16.02 12.19
C LEU A 556 4.97 -16.59 12.68
N MET A 557 5.27 -17.84 12.31
CA MET A 557 6.51 -18.50 12.71
C MET A 557 7.73 -17.86 12.04
N ILE A 558 7.59 -17.40 10.80
CA ILE A 558 8.66 -16.64 10.13
C ILE A 558 8.99 -15.38 10.94
N VAL A 559 7.98 -14.61 11.34
CA VAL A 559 8.17 -13.37 12.11
C VAL A 559 8.82 -13.67 13.46
N ARG A 560 8.31 -14.64 14.21
CA ARG A 560 8.88 -15.03 15.52
C ARG A 560 10.35 -15.47 15.41
N ARG A 561 10.72 -16.15 14.31
CA ARG A 561 12.13 -16.52 14.05
C ARG A 561 13.00 -15.28 13.79
N VAL A 562 12.51 -14.33 12.98
CA VAL A 562 13.23 -13.08 12.68
C VAL A 562 13.45 -12.26 13.96
N GLU A 563 12.42 -12.12 14.78
CA GLU A 563 12.48 -11.41 16.06
C GLU A 563 13.46 -12.05 17.04
N ALA A 564 13.35 -13.37 17.26
CA ALA A 564 14.24 -14.10 18.14
C ALA A 564 15.70 -14.05 17.67
N LEU A 565 15.93 -14.14 16.35
CA LEU A 565 17.26 -14.03 15.77
C LEU A 565 17.84 -12.61 15.98
N GLY A 566 17.01 -11.57 15.81
CA GLY A 566 17.41 -10.18 16.08
C GLY A 566 17.84 -9.98 17.54
N CYS A 567 16.96 -10.34 18.47
CA CYS A 567 17.24 -10.23 19.92
C CYS A 567 18.51 -11.00 20.32
N PHE A 568 18.71 -12.19 19.74
CA PHE A 568 19.89 -12.99 20.04
C PHE A 568 21.18 -12.35 19.51
N LEU A 569 21.20 -11.86 18.29
CA LEU A 569 22.39 -11.28 17.67
C LEU A 569 22.81 -9.93 18.27
N ASP A 570 21.91 -9.26 18.99
CA ASP A 570 22.22 -8.06 19.76
C ASP A 570 22.96 -8.36 21.08
N THR A 571 23.09 -9.66 21.45
CA THR A 571 23.89 -10.10 22.60
C THR A 571 25.35 -10.35 22.21
N GLU A 572 26.28 -10.26 23.19
CA GLU A 572 27.68 -10.60 22.96
C GLU A 572 27.88 -12.06 22.50
N ASP A 573 27.11 -12.98 23.06
CA ASP A 573 27.16 -14.40 22.68
C ASP A 573 26.68 -14.61 21.24
N GLY A 574 25.62 -13.90 20.82
CA GLY A 574 25.08 -13.96 19.46
C GLY A 574 26.07 -13.43 18.43
N ALA A 575 26.64 -12.24 18.68
CA ALA A 575 27.66 -11.65 17.82
C ALA A 575 28.90 -12.54 17.67
N SER A 576 29.37 -13.11 18.79
CA SER A 576 30.52 -14.03 18.80
C SER A 576 30.21 -15.32 18.04
N LEU A 577 29.05 -15.92 18.26
CA LEU A 577 28.62 -17.13 17.56
C LEU A 577 28.52 -16.88 16.06
N LEU A 578 27.96 -15.75 15.63
CA LEU A 578 27.86 -15.39 14.23
C LEU A 578 29.24 -15.36 13.55
N ALA A 579 30.23 -14.72 14.17
CA ALA A 579 31.59 -14.63 13.63
C ALA A 579 32.21 -16.03 13.45
N LEU A 580 32.05 -16.91 14.44
CA LEU A 580 32.58 -18.28 14.41
C LEU A 580 31.88 -19.16 13.36
N VAL A 581 30.56 -19.11 13.31
CA VAL A 581 29.79 -19.86 12.31
C VAL A 581 30.16 -19.39 10.92
N ARG A 582 30.30 -18.10 10.68
CA ARG A 582 30.75 -17.55 9.38
C ARG A 582 32.14 -18.04 8.99
N ARG A 583 33.06 -18.10 9.94
CA ARG A 583 34.39 -18.67 9.70
C ARG A 583 34.28 -20.14 9.27
N ALA A 584 33.50 -20.96 9.98
CA ALA A 584 33.26 -22.34 9.63
C ALA A 584 32.65 -22.53 8.23
N LEU A 585 31.60 -21.72 7.92
CA LEU A 585 30.91 -21.75 6.63
C LEU A 585 31.81 -21.31 5.48
N ASN A 586 32.64 -20.29 5.68
CA ASN A 586 33.59 -19.82 4.68
C ASN A 586 34.66 -20.88 4.34
N ILE A 587 35.23 -21.54 5.36
CA ILE A 587 36.19 -22.63 5.14
C ILE A 587 35.53 -23.76 4.37
N LEU A 588 34.32 -24.18 4.81
CA LEU A 588 33.57 -25.24 4.18
C LEU A 588 33.30 -24.93 2.68
N LYS A 589 32.80 -23.72 2.39
CA LYS A 589 32.51 -23.26 1.03
C LYS A 589 33.72 -23.25 0.12
N ILE A 590 34.89 -22.84 0.62
CA ILE A 590 36.15 -22.82 -0.12
C ILE A 590 36.56 -24.26 -0.45
N GLU A 591 36.51 -25.17 0.54
CA GLU A 591 36.99 -26.55 0.36
C GLU A 591 35.99 -27.40 -0.48
N GLU A 592 34.68 -27.16 -0.37
CA GLU A 592 33.65 -27.77 -1.22
C GLU A 592 33.84 -27.36 -2.69
N LYS A 593 34.16 -26.07 -2.94
CA LYS A 593 34.46 -25.57 -4.28
C LYS A 593 35.76 -26.18 -4.85
N LYS A 594 36.78 -26.35 -4.02
CA LYS A 594 38.08 -26.93 -4.41
C LYS A 594 37.94 -28.39 -4.75
N ASP A 595 37.18 -29.15 -3.96
CA ASP A 595 37.00 -30.60 -4.13
C ASP A 595 35.83 -30.96 -5.06
N CYS A 596 35.07 -29.97 -5.54
CA CYS A 596 33.86 -30.14 -6.36
C CYS A 596 32.86 -31.13 -5.75
N ARG A 597 32.72 -31.16 -4.41
CA ARG A 597 31.78 -32.03 -3.68
C ARG A 597 31.31 -31.38 -2.37
N SER A 598 30.14 -31.80 -1.87
CA SER A 598 29.66 -31.46 -0.53
C SER A 598 30.22 -32.41 0.53
N PHE A 599 30.22 -31.95 1.79
CA PHE A 599 30.69 -32.73 2.94
C PHE A 599 29.53 -33.11 3.88
N ASP A 600 28.34 -33.36 3.35
CA ASP A 600 27.09 -33.64 4.13
C ASP A 600 27.01 -35.10 4.65
N GLY A 601 28.12 -35.82 4.64
CA GLY A 601 28.21 -37.21 5.07
C GLY A 601 28.13 -37.39 6.60
N LYS A 602 28.01 -38.66 7.03
CA LYS A 602 28.04 -39.00 8.46
C LYS A 602 29.44 -38.86 9.02
N LEU A 603 29.58 -38.15 10.13
CA LEU A 603 30.84 -38.01 10.89
C LEU A 603 31.30 -39.37 11.39
N ASN A 604 32.57 -39.69 11.13
CA ASN A 604 33.21 -40.92 11.66
C ASN A 604 33.95 -40.60 12.96
N ALA A 605 33.37 -41.01 14.10
CA ALA A 605 33.93 -40.77 15.41
C ALA A 605 35.33 -41.39 15.62
N LYS A 606 35.70 -42.47 14.87
CA LYS A 606 37.02 -43.11 14.95
C LYS A 606 38.12 -42.26 14.31
N LEU A 607 37.76 -41.34 13.43
CA LEU A 607 38.70 -40.44 12.75
C LEU A 607 38.87 -39.11 13.52
N LEU A 608 38.14 -38.84 14.60
CA LEU A 608 38.40 -37.73 15.50
C LEU A 608 39.61 -38.05 16.37
N LYS A 609 40.75 -37.51 16.06
CA LYS A 609 42.03 -37.82 16.74
C LYS A 609 42.29 -36.86 17.88
N GLU A 610 42.16 -35.58 17.67
CA GLU A 610 42.46 -34.54 18.64
C GLU A 610 41.34 -34.44 19.73
N LYS A 611 41.73 -33.95 20.86
CA LYS A 611 40.77 -33.75 22.00
C LYS A 611 39.68 -32.74 21.62
N GLU A 612 40.06 -31.71 20.95
CA GLU A 612 39.19 -30.60 20.51
C GLU A 612 38.18 -31.05 19.42
N GLU A 613 38.57 -31.96 18.51
CA GLU A 613 37.68 -32.58 17.54
C GLU A 613 36.57 -33.39 18.24
N LYS A 614 36.96 -34.17 19.26
CA LYS A 614 36.01 -34.99 20.04
C LYS A 614 35.07 -34.12 20.86
N ALA A 615 35.62 -33.04 21.46
CA ALA A 615 34.85 -32.08 22.24
C ALA A 615 33.82 -31.37 21.36
N LEU A 616 34.22 -30.87 20.19
CA LEU A 616 33.32 -30.21 19.23
C LEU A 616 32.28 -31.18 18.72
N GLY A 617 32.62 -32.42 18.34
CA GLY A 617 31.67 -33.42 17.90
C GLY A 617 30.60 -33.77 18.95
N ALA A 618 31.02 -33.86 20.23
CA ALA A 618 30.09 -34.07 21.35
C ALA A 618 29.19 -32.85 21.58
N ALA A 619 29.76 -31.63 21.50
CA ALA A 619 29.00 -30.38 21.65
C ALA A 619 27.96 -30.20 20.55
N VAL A 620 28.30 -30.44 19.29
CA VAL A 620 27.36 -30.39 18.15
C VAL A 620 26.22 -31.38 18.31
N LYS A 621 26.53 -32.62 18.75
CA LYS A 621 25.50 -33.62 18.99
C LYS A 621 24.55 -33.25 20.13
N THR A 622 25.05 -32.61 21.20
CA THR A 622 24.25 -32.17 22.36
C THR A 622 23.40 -30.95 21.94
N ALA A 623 24.03 -29.94 21.34
CA ALA A 623 23.34 -28.76 20.86
C ALA A 623 22.24 -29.14 19.86
N GLY A 624 22.48 -30.11 18.95
CA GLY A 624 21.47 -30.58 18.00
C GLY A 624 20.21 -31.12 18.68
N LYS A 625 20.36 -31.90 19.74
CA LYS A 625 19.20 -32.41 20.50
C LYS A 625 18.43 -31.25 21.19
N GLU A 626 19.17 -30.32 21.80
CA GLU A 626 18.56 -29.18 22.49
C GLU A 626 17.85 -28.25 21.50
N VAL A 627 18.47 -27.96 20.34
CA VAL A 627 17.86 -27.17 19.26
C VAL A 627 16.57 -27.84 18.76
N GLN A 628 16.61 -29.14 18.46
CA GLN A 628 15.41 -29.87 17.99
C GLN A 628 14.31 -29.86 19.03
N ALA A 629 14.61 -30.08 20.32
CA ALA A 629 13.65 -30.00 21.40
C ALA A 629 13.03 -28.58 21.49
N ALA A 630 13.87 -27.54 21.48
CA ALA A 630 13.43 -26.15 21.53
C ALA A 630 12.57 -25.76 20.30
N LEU A 631 12.92 -26.23 19.11
CA LEU A 631 12.13 -26.01 17.89
C LEU A 631 10.80 -26.76 17.89
N ALA A 632 10.75 -27.95 18.50
CA ALA A 632 9.49 -28.69 18.68
C ALA A 632 8.50 -27.92 19.60
N ASP A 633 9.05 -27.19 20.58
CA ASP A 633 8.30 -26.32 21.48
C ASP A 633 8.15 -24.88 20.94
N GLU A 634 8.60 -24.63 19.70
CA GLU A 634 8.59 -23.31 19.03
C GLU A 634 9.35 -22.21 19.82
N ASN A 635 10.27 -22.62 20.68
CA ASN A 635 11.08 -21.73 21.50
C ASN A 635 12.41 -21.39 20.80
N PHE A 636 12.36 -20.38 19.91
CA PHE A 636 13.52 -19.98 19.12
C PHE A 636 14.65 -19.40 19.99
N GLU A 637 14.33 -18.70 21.09
CA GLU A 637 15.34 -18.17 22.02
C GLU A 637 16.14 -19.30 22.68
N ALA A 638 15.46 -20.36 23.12
CA ALA A 638 16.12 -21.54 23.66
C ALA A 638 16.97 -22.27 22.60
N ALA A 639 16.49 -22.33 21.36
CA ALA A 639 17.25 -22.90 20.25
C ALA A 639 18.54 -22.09 19.98
N MET A 640 18.45 -20.76 19.98
CA MET A 640 19.62 -19.86 19.84
C MET A 640 20.60 -20.03 21.01
N THR A 641 20.08 -20.10 22.25
CA THR A 641 20.89 -20.36 23.45
C THR A 641 21.61 -21.72 23.39
N ALA A 642 20.97 -22.74 22.82
CA ALA A 642 21.61 -24.04 22.62
C ALA A 642 22.75 -23.94 21.60
N LEU A 643 22.60 -23.14 20.52
CA LEU A 643 23.67 -22.89 19.56
C LEU A 643 24.82 -22.11 20.16
N SER A 644 24.59 -21.16 21.06
CA SER A 644 25.67 -20.36 21.65
C SER A 644 26.66 -21.20 22.46
N LYS A 645 26.23 -22.37 22.99
CA LYS A 645 27.11 -23.34 23.67
C LYS A 645 28.21 -23.92 22.75
N LEU A 646 28.07 -23.80 21.44
CA LEU A 646 29.10 -24.21 20.47
C LEU A 646 30.29 -23.25 20.41
N ARG A 647 30.18 -22.05 20.95
CA ARG A 647 31.21 -21.00 20.88
C ARG A 647 32.58 -21.53 21.34
N ALA A 648 32.71 -21.92 22.62
CA ALA A 648 33.96 -22.35 23.17
C ALA A 648 34.56 -23.58 22.47
N PRO A 649 33.80 -24.68 22.19
CA PRO A 649 34.31 -25.82 21.45
C PRO A 649 34.75 -25.50 20.02
N VAL A 650 34.10 -24.55 19.32
CA VAL A 650 34.48 -24.12 17.98
C VAL A 650 35.75 -23.27 18.00
N ASP A 651 35.89 -22.35 18.97
CA ASP A 651 37.09 -21.56 19.16
C ASP A 651 38.29 -22.44 19.42
N GLU A 652 38.20 -23.36 20.38
CA GLU A 652 39.27 -24.29 20.71
C GLU A 652 39.66 -25.18 19.54
N PHE A 653 38.68 -25.61 18.74
CA PHE A 653 38.93 -26.37 17.51
C PHE A 653 39.73 -25.56 16.49
N PHE A 654 39.36 -24.33 16.20
CA PHE A 654 40.07 -23.48 15.23
C PHE A 654 41.45 -23.03 15.71
N ASP A 655 41.68 -22.95 17.01
CA ASP A 655 42.93 -22.57 17.59
C ASP A 655 43.97 -23.70 17.60
N LYS A 656 43.50 -24.94 17.77
CA LYS A 656 44.40 -26.10 17.96
C LYS A 656 44.39 -27.11 16.86
N VAL A 657 43.39 -27.09 15.97
CA VAL A 657 43.21 -28.09 14.91
C VAL A 657 43.31 -27.45 13.53
N THR A 658 44.28 -27.89 12.73
CA THR A 658 44.39 -27.51 11.32
C THR A 658 43.39 -28.29 10.49
N VAL A 659 42.34 -27.62 9.96
CA VAL A 659 41.27 -28.27 9.19
C VAL A 659 41.83 -29.07 8.01
N ASN A 660 42.73 -28.47 7.26
CA ASN A 660 43.40 -29.07 6.09
C ASN A 660 44.59 -30.00 6.52
N ALA A 661 44.23 -31.16 7.06
CA ALA A 661 45.20 -32.19 7.40
C ALA A 661 45.76 -32.89 6.14
N ASP A 662 47.01 -33.35 6.23
CA ASP A 662 47.68 -34.10 5.13
C ASP A 662 46.93 -35.36 4.72
N LYS A 663 46.34 -36.06 5.69
CA LYS A 663 45.52 -37.25 5.42
C LYS A 663 44.11 -36.89 4.96
N ALA A 664 43.78 -37.23 3.72
CA ALA A 664 42.52 -36.90 3.06
C ALA A 664 41.28 -37.36 3.87
N GLU A 665 41.35 -38.53 4.54
CA GLU A 665 40.25 -39.04 5.37
C GLU A 665 40.01 -38.18 6.62
N ILE A 666 41.07 -37.71 7.29
CA ILE A 666 40.99 -36.85 8.46
C ILE A 666 40.49 -35.47 8.04
N ARG A 667 41.03 -34.90 6.95
CA ARG A 667 40.58 -33.64 6.38
C ARG A 667 39.08 -33.71 6.06
N GLY A 668 38.66 -34.74 5.34
CA GLY A 668 37.24 -34.92 4.98
C GLY A 668 36.33 -35.01 6.23
N ASN A 669 36.77 -35.73 7.27
CA ASN A 669 36.00 -35.86 8.53
C ASN A 669 35.90 -34.52 9.31
N ARG A 670 36.97 -33.68 9.30
CA ARG A 670 36.97 -32.31 9.87
C ARG A 670 36.00 -31.40 9.12
N LEU A 671 35.99 -31.49 7.79
CA LEU A 671 35.01 -30.74 6.95
C LEU A 671 33.56 -31.20 7.20
N MET A 672 33.34 -32.51 7.37
CA MET A 672 32.03 -33.04 7.79
C MET A 672 31.59 -32.50 9.18
N LEU A 673 32.52 -32.31 10.11
CA LEU A 673 32.21 -31.69 11.42
C LEU A 673 31.74 -30.24 11.27
N LEU A 674 32.39 -29.45 10.41
CA LEU A 674 31.95 -28.09 10.09
C LEU A 674 30.61 -28.09 9.33
N ALA A 675 30.36 -29.07 8.47
CA ALA A 675 29.08 -29.22 7.79
C ALA A 675 27.92 -29.52 8.74
N GLN A 676 28.18 -30.24 9.86
CA GLN A 676 27.17 -30.44 10.90
C GLN A 676 26.81 -29.13 11.63
N ILE A 677 27.76 -28.21 11.83
CA ILE A 677 27.47 -26.88 12.35
C ILE A 677 26.57 -26.14 11.38
N ARG A 678 26.86 -26.15 10.06
CA ARG A 678 26.02 -25.59 9.02
C ARG A 678 24.59 -26.18 9.08
N ALA A 679 24.47 -27.48 9.11
CA ALA A 679 23.15 -28.14 9.15
C ALA A 679 22.35 -27.71 10.37
N LEU A 680 22.99 -27.58 11.52
CA LEU A 680 22.35 -27.18 12.77
C LEU A 680 21.88 -25.72 12.72
N THR A 681 22.69 -24.81 12.18
CA THR A 681 22.28 -23.40 12.03
C THR A 681 21.16 -23.23 11.03
N LEU A 682 21.14 -24.03 9.94
CA LEU A 682 20.07 -24.02 8.93
C LEU A 682 18.71 -24.51 9.46
N GLU A 683 18.61 -25.13 10.63
CA GLU A 683 17.34 -25.42 11.26
C GLU A 683 16.63 -24.13 11.77
N ILE A 684 17.40 -23.06 12.02
CA ILE A 684 16.91 -21.79 12.54
C ILE A 684 16.95 -20.70 11.49
N ALA A 685 18.10 -20.47 10.84
CA ALA A 685 18.28 -19.46 9.81
C ALA A 685 19.53 -19.77 8.96
N ASP A 686 19.64 -19.22 7.76
CA ASP A 686 20.85 -19.26 6.96
C ASP A 686 21.83 -18.15 7.40
N PHE A 687 22.71 -18.48 8.34
CA PHE A 687 23.70 -17.56 8.90
C PHE A 687 24.66 -16.99 7.85
N SER A 688 24.79 -17.60 6.67
CA SER A 688 25.65 -17.06 5.61
C SER A 688 25.12 -15.76 4.99
N LYS A 689 23.86 -15.44 5.23
CA LYS A 689 23.18 -14.24 4.72
C LYS A 689 23.16 -13.08 5.71
N ILE A 690 23.53 -13.32 6.97
CA ILE A 690 23.51 -12.31 8.01
C ILE A 690 24.75 -11.42 7.88
N GLU A 691 24.59 -10.11 7.89
CA GLU A 691 25.66 -9.12 7.87
C GLU A 691 26.16 -8.86 9.31
N GLY A 692 27.48 -8.72 9.46
CA GLY A 692 28.07 -8.47 10.78
C GLY A 692 29.57 -8.37 10.74
#